data_a0b5509d85dca6098094ba8ce887f55b
#
_entry.id   a0b5509d85dca6098094ba8ce887f55b
#
_cell.length_a   1.000
_cell.length_b   1.000
_cell.length_c   1.000
_cell.angle_alpha   90.00
_cell.angle_beta   90.00
_cell.angle_gamma   90.00
#
_symmetry.space_group_name_H-M   'P 1'
#
loop_
_entity.id
_entity.type
_entity.pdbx_description
1 polymer ?
#
loop_
_entity_poly.entity_id
_entity_poly.type
_entity_poly.pdbx_seq_one_letter_code
_entity_poly.pdbx_strand_id
1 'polypeptide(L)'
;TVACHLPTAWFVLLCLGLWPLVRPSQWRQRVPRTIVLAVGSLAMSAWVLVPLLTDQWATNDSAFDAGGDFPDSFGWRKVGGWLLHGDLTDRGRLPVIALLGSAGLVLALLRWRRPPIRWARELPAMLLLGSVLFVGRNPFAPIIDLLPGANQVFLHRYHVAIQLVLVLLAGAALARLGTAIFDTARRHTAVAPRFGPETRHWAVVRSVGAAALAVVILMPAMRERVRFAGEDASWIAQQAEADRSRGSALEDLLGYVTKRGPGKVYAGRINNWGDEFLVGRAPVPVVLAYYPVSSIGFNLRIASLSADVETYLDDTNAADLRRFGIRWVIQPAQRARPIGTHLVALEDGLALYEVPDSGWVSVVDTVGEPLNTSRAELGEAARTELALDRPPWQARVVNLEGRTPATPTAPDDSSLEASLEGPPGSVLASTIDLDGGRFEAEVEMDRGGVVTAATNFHPRWEARVDGEVVPTQMVTPSFLGVAVPEGRHRVEFVYRAYPLYWWWLLVAAIALAALYWWPRRRGTGPSHVRPAVVASALAVGSLGLAGCAGGPGHRVARAPVARTTQRSLSEATRSTLMTGFDLNDTLGSLLAADRPTVLLVTRQGCASCEAALLSLRERAFDAPNYSLLLVGVPRLDSDLADAAIAAGVSVYATSSIDELLATGDEAVVVALTPDGGVLGTWPLDEFDHDDLASALAD
;
A
#
# COMPACT_ATOMS: atom_id res chain seq x y z
N THR A 1 -13.74 14.99 6.37
CA THR A 1 -12.39 14.85 5.79
C THR A 1 -11.43 14.26 6.82
N VAL A 2 -11.36 14.80 8.06
CA VAL A 2 -10.44 14.31 9.11
C VAL A 2 -10.65 12.83 9.38
N ALA A 3 -11.90 12.40 9.55
CA ALA A 3 -12.25 11.01 9.83
C ALA A 3 -12.04 10.05 8.65
N CYS A 4 -11.88 10.56 7.42
CA CYS A 4 -11.78 9.74 6.22
C CYS A 4 -10.37 9.71 5.63
N HIS A 5 -9.61 10.81 5.74
CA HIS A 5 -8.29 10.93 5.12
C HIS A 5 -7.46 12.02 5.80
N LEU A 6 -6.61 11.63 6.72
CA LEU A 6 -5.80 12.54 7.53
C LEU A 6 -4.89 13.50 6.72
N PRO A 7 -4.16 13.07 5.67
CA PRO A 7 -3.33 13.98 4.89
C PRO A 7 -4.12 15.10 4.20
N THR A 8 -5.31 14.79 3.65
CA THR A 8 -6.19 15.82 3.07
C THR A 8 -6.72 16.77 4.14
N ALA A 9 -7.08 16.25 5.31
CA ALA A 9 -7.53 17.07 6.42
C ALA A 9 -6.44 18.03 6.91
N TRP A 10 -5.22 17.55 7.02
CA TRP A 10 -4.06 18.34 7.38
C TRP A 10 -3.86 19.51 6.40
N PHE A 11 -3.89 19.25 5.09
CA PHE A 11 -3.82 20.31 4.07
C PHE A 11 -4.96 21.33 4.20
N VAL A 12 -6.20 20.87 4.43
CA VAL A 12 -7.36 21.76 4.63
C VAL A 12 -7.17 22.63 5.88
N LEU A 13 -6.65 22.08 6.97
CA LEU A 13 -6.35 22.85 8.18
C LEU A 13 -5.26 23.90 7.94
N LEU A 14 -4.22 23.58 7.17
CA LEU A 14 -3.20 24.56 6.75
C LEU A 14 -3.81 25.66 5.89
N CYS A 15 -4.69 25.31 4.93
CA CYS A 15 -5.42 26.30 4.15
C CYS A 15 -6.33 27.20 5.00
N LEU A 16 -6.97 26.65 6.03
CA LEU A 16 -7.76 27.42 7.00
C LEU A 16 -6.88 28.39 7.81
N GLY A 17 -5.69 27.94 8.22
CA GLY A 17 -4.69 28.81 8.87
C GLY A 17 -4.19 29.95 7.98
N LEU A 18 -4.01 29.66 6.68
CA LEU A 18 -3.59 30.64 5.67
C LEU A 18 -4.70 31.65 5.31
N TRP A 19 -5.96 31.27 5.44
CA TRP A 19 -7.12 32.09 5.02
C TRP A 19 -7.21 33.51 5.63
N PRO A 20 -6.95 33.76 6.94
CA PRO A 20 -6.86 35.12 7.49
C PRO A 20 -5.70 35.92 6.89
N LEU A 21 -4.56 35.28 6.61
CA LEU A 21 -3.34 35.94 6.15
C LEU A 21 -3.47 36.45 4.72
N VAL A 22 -4.26 35.77 3.87
CA VAL A 22 -4.49 36.15 2.47
C VAL A 22 -5.22 37.51 2.35
N ARG A 23 -5.99 37.90 3.35
CA ARG A 23 -6.70 39.22 3.40
C ARG A 23 -6.57 39.89 4.76
N PRO A 24 -5.44 40.50 5.06
CA PRO A 24 -5.20 41.12 6.36
C PRO A 24 -6.24 42.16 6.75
N SER A 25 -6.82 42.87 5.79
CA SER A 25 -7.88 43.85 6.07
C SER A 25 -9.18 43.27 6.65
N GLN A 26 -9.38 41.93 6.51
CA GLN A 26 -10.53 41.20 7.02
C GLN A 26 -10.19 40.29 8.21
N TRP A 27 -8.99 40.40 8.76
CA TRP A 27 -8.50 39.49 9.80
C TRP A 27 -9.42 39.42 11.03
N ARG A 28 -9.96 40.57 11.48
CA ARG A 28 -10.92 40.63 12.61
C ARG A 28 -12.17 39.77 12.41
N GLN A 29 -12.58 39.55 11.16
CA GLN A 29 -13.73 38.70 10.83
C GLN A 29 -13.32 37.25 10.49
N ARG A 30 -12.14 37.07 9.86
CA ARG A 30 -11.69 35.76 9.40
C ARG A 30 -11.08 34.93 10.52
N VAL A 31 -10.28 35.54 11.41
CA VAL A 31 -9.66 34.81 12.53
C VAL A 31 -10.70 34.10 13.41
N PRO A 32 -11.74 34.77 13.93
CA PRO A 32 -12.75 34.07 14.72
C PRO A 32 -13.48 32.96 13.93
N ARG A 33 -13.73 33.18 12.65
CA ARG A 33 -14.37 32.16 11.79
C ARG A 33 -13.43 30.96 11.55
N THR A 34 -12.15 31.21 11.34
CA THR A 34 -11.14 30.15 11.23
C THR A 34 -11.06 29.32 12.52
N ILE A 35 -11.03 29.98 13.68
CA ILE A 35 -11.01 29.30 14.98
C ILE A 35 -12.28 28.44 15.15
N VAL A 36 -13.44 28.99 14.89
CA VAL A 36 -14.70 28.23 14.99
C VAL A 36 -14.72 27.04 14.05
N LEU A 37 -14.28 27.19 12.82
CA LEU A 37 -14.20 26.10 11.85
C LEU A 37 -13.16 25.05 12.27
N ALA A 38 -11.98 25.46 12.72
CA ALA A 38 -10.92 24.56 13.16
C ALA A 38 -11.34 23.76 14.41
N VAL A 39 -11.80 24.46 15.44
CA VAL A 39 -12.26 23.83 16.70
C VAL A 39 -13.47 22.94 16.45
N GLY A 40 -14.44 23.41 15.66
CA GLY A 40 -15.60 22.61 15.29
C GLY A 40 -15.23 21.35 14.49
N SER A 41 -14.29 21.46 13.55
CA SER A 41 -13.79 20.32 12.77
C SER A 41 -13.03 19.31 13.65
N LEU A 42 -12.19 19.80 14.57
CA LEU A 42 -11.47 18.94 15.53
C LEU A 42 -12.45 18.25 16.48
N ALA A 43 -13.44 18.99 17.03
CA ALA A 43 -14.47 18.41 17.89
C ALA A 43 -15.32 17.36 17.17
N MET A 44 -15.71 17.62 15.90
CA MET A 44 -16.45 16.66 15.08
C MET A 44 -15.62 15.41 14.73
N SER A 45 -14.30 15.48 14.81
CA SER A 45 -13.39 14.37 14.49
C SER A 45 -12.78 13.74 15.74
N ALA A 46 -13.12 14.22 16.93
CA ALA A 46 -12.50 13.79 18.19
C ALA A 46 -12.64 12.29 18.44
N TRP A 47 -13.75 11.68 18.00
CA TRP A 47 -14.01 10.24 18.11
C TRP A 47 -13.02 9.36 17.31
N VAL A 48 -12.30 9.94 16.32
CA VAL A 48 -11.20 9.28 15.62
C VAL A 48 -9.86 9.75 16.15
N LEU A 49 -9.70 11.09 16.32
CA LEU A 49 -8.41 11.68 16.67
C LEU A 49 -7.96 11.32 18.08
N VAL A 50 -8.88 11.30 19.06
CA VAL A 50 -8.49 11.04 20.44
C VAL A 50 -8.01 9.60 20.63
N PRO A 51 -8.73 8.55 20.18
CA PRO A 51 -8.21 7.20 20.23
C PRO A 51 -6.86 7.05 19.49
N LEU A 52 -6.75 7.63 18.30
CA LEU A 52 -5.51 7.58 17.52
C LEU A 52 -4.31 8.18 18.29
N LEU A 53 -4.47 9.36 18.85
CA LEU A 53 -3.40 10.05 19.60
C LEU A 53 -3.08 9.36 20.94
N THR A 54 -4.08 8.75 21.59
CA THR A 54 -3.89 8.04 22.86
C THR A 54 -3.10 6.75 22.65
N ASP A 55 -3.40 6.02 21.58
CA ASP A 55 -2.85 4.70 21.32
C ASP A 55 -1.73 4.73 20.27
N GLN A 56 -1.29 5.90 19.82
CA GLN A 56 -0.25 6.08 18.80
C GLN A 56 1.07 5.35 19.13
N TRP A 57 1.40 5.24 20.40
CA TRP A 57 2.59 4.54 20.84
C TRP A 57 2.57 3.02 20.53
N ALA A 58 1.39 2.44 20.30
CA ALA A 58 1.20 1.05 19.91
C ALA A 58 0.99 0.89 18.39
N THR A 59 1.40 1.87 17.59
CA THR A 59 1.39 1.79 16.13
C THR A 59 2.83 1.80 15.59
N ASN A 60 3.03 1.19 14.43
CA ASN A 60 4.32 1.17 13.75
C ASN A 60 4.82 2.59 13.44
N ASP A 61 6.14 2.77 13.50
CA ASP A 61 6.87 3.97 13.04
C ASP A 61 7.94 3.46 12.07
N SER A 62 7.53 3.19 10.83
CA SER A 62 8.31 2.40 9.89
C SER A 62 9.63 3.06 9.51
N ALA A 63 10.72 2.32 9.67
CA ALA A 63 12.04 2.73 9.20
C ALA A 63 12.08 2.84 7.65
N PHE A 64 11.23 2.10 6.93
CA PHE A 64 11.11 2.18 5.47
C PHE A 64 10.43 3.47 5.00
N ASP A 65 9.73 4.16 5.89
CA ASP A 65 9.11 5.46 5.61
C ASP A 65 10.09 6.63 5.86
N ALA A 66 11.29 6.38 6.34
CA ALA A 66 12.28 7.40 6.66
C ALA A 66 13.09 7.80 5.41
N GLY A 67 12.88 9.04 4.94
CA GLY A 67 13.62 9.62 3.81
C GLY A 67 13.15 9.16 2.43
N GLY A 68 13.63 9.84 1.40
CA GLY A 68 13.32 9.52 0.00
C GLY A 68 12.12 10.26 -0.60
N ASP A 69 11.77 9.86 -1.83
CA ASP A 69 10.78 10.56 -2.67
C ASP A 69 9.35 10.57 -2.09
N PHE A 70 8.96 9.60 -1.26
CA PHE A 70 7.61 9.54 -0.69
C PHE A 70 7.43 10.49 0.50
N PRO A 71 8.22 10.39 1.60
CA PRO A 71 8.09 11.29 2.74
C PRO A 71 8.60 12.70 2.45
N ASP A 72 9.74 12.86 1.77
CA ASP A 72 10.42 14.15 1.57
C ASP A 72 10.01 14.85 0.29
N SER A 73 9.38 14.13 -0.64
CA SER A 73 9.04 14.56 -2.00
C SER A 73 10.27 14.82 -2.90
N PHE A 74 10.04 15.30 -4.11
CA PHE A 74 10.94 15.17 -5.26
C PHE A 74 11.91 16.35 -5.44
N GLY A 75 11.81 17.38 -4.63
CA GLY A 75 12.63 18.57 -4.74
C GLY A 75 12.22 19.51 -5.89
N TRP A 76 12.72 20.76 -5.83
CA TRP A 76 12.27 21.83 -6.72
C TRP A 76 12.63 21.63 -8.19
N ARG A 77 13.74 20.94 -8.51
CA ARG A 77 14.19 20.73 -9.91
C ARG A 77 13.24 19.77 -10.64
N LYS A 78 12.91 18.63 -10.02
CA LYS A 78 12.03 17.62 -10.60
C LYS A 78 10.58 18.14 -10.68
N VAL A 79 10.07 18.73 -9.60
CA VAL A 79 8.73 19.31 -9.56
C VAL A 79 8.59 20.50 -10.52
N GLY A 80 9.60 21.38 -10.58
CA GLY A 80 9.64 22.49 -11.52
C GLY A 80 9.64 22.03 -12.98
N GLY A 81 10.39 20.98 -13.31
CA GLY A 81 10.36 20.34 -14.62
C GLY A 81 8.96 19.84 -14.97
N TRP A 82 8.32 19.09 -14.11
CA TRP A 82 6.95 18.59 -14.34
C TRP A 82 5.91 19.71 -14.52
N LEU A 83 6.04 20.81 -13.77
CA LEU A 83 5.15 21.96 -13.93
C LEU A 83 5.36 22.66 -15.30
N LEU A 84 6.62 22.81 -15.73
CA LEU A 84 6.96 23.48 -16.99
C LEU A 84 6.57 22.65 -18.22
N HIS A 85 6.77 21.32 -18.16
CA HIS A 85 6.40 20.42 -19.25
C HIS A 85 4.92 20.00 -19.22
N GLY A 86 4.19 20.31 -18.14
CA GLY A 86 2.79 19.94 -17.97
C GLY A 86 2.56 18.50 -17.53
N ASP A 87 3.59 17.78 -17.11
CA ASP A 87 3.52 16.36 -16.74
C ASP A 87 2.56 16.11 -15.58
N LEU A 88 2.41 17.08 -14.66
CA LEU A 88 1.48 16.96 -13.53
C LEU A 88 -0.01 17.00 -13.94
N THR A 89 -0.36 17.65 -15.03
CA THR A 89 -1.76 17.88 -15.44
C THR A 89 -2.09 17.31 -16.80
N ASP A 90 -1.09 17.14 -17.66
CA ASP A 90 -1.27 16.87 -19.08
C ASP A 90 -0.53 15.60 -19.57
N ARG A 91 0.28 14.93 -18.73
CA ARG A 91 0.94 13.62 -18.95
C ARG A 91 1.49 13.42 -20.39
N GLY A 92 2.35 14.34 -20.85
CA GLY A 92 3.01 14.23 -22.16
C GLY A 92 2.13 14.56 -23.39
N ARG A 93 0.84 14.89 -23.20
CA ARG A 93 0.01 15.48 -24.26
C ARG A 93 0.18 16.99 -24.35
N LEU A 94 -0.50 17.63 -25.32
CA LEU A 94 -0.52 19.08 -25.39
C LEU A 94 -0.93 19.70 -24.03
N PRO A 95 -0.10 20.57 -23.42
CA PRO A 95 -0.25 21.00 -22.02
C PRO A 95 -1.34 22.05 -21.81
N VAL A 96 -2.58 21.74 -22.22
CA VAL A 96 -3.74 22.67 -22.24
C VAL A 96 -4.11 23.09 -20.81
N ILE A 97 -4.15 22.15 -19.86
CA ILE A 97 -4.54 22.47 -18.47
C ILE A 97 -3.44 23.28 -17.80
N ALA A 98 -2.17 22.92 -18.02
CA ALA A 98 -1.03 23.69 -17.51
C ALA A 98 -1.01 25.13 -18.03
N LEU A 99 -1.22 25.31 -19.34
CA LEU A 99 -1.26 26.64 -19.97
C LEU A 99 -2.44 27.47 -19.48
N LEU A 100 -3.65 26.91 -19.46
CA LEU A 100 -4.84 27.60 -18.96
C LEU A 100 -4.72 27.90 -17.45
N GLY A 101 -4.17 26.94 -16.64
CA GLY A 101 -3.92 27.14 -15.22
C GLY A 101 -2.95 28.29 -14.97
N SER A 102 -1.86 28.35 -15.75
CA SER A 102 -0.88 29.44 -15.70
C SER A 102 -1.51 30.79 -16.12
N ALA A 103 -2.30 30.82 -17.18
CA ALA A 103 -3.05 32.01 -17.59
C ALA A 103 -4.03 32.45 -16.47
N GLY A 104 -4.71 31.51 -15.81
CA GLY A 104 -5.58 31.77 -14.67
C GLY A 104 -4.83 32.33 -13.46
N LEU A 105 -3.63 31.82 -13.20
CA LEU A 105 -2.75 32.34 -12.17
C LEU A 105 -2.34 33.77 -12.45
N VAL A 106 -1.90 34.06 -13.67
CA VAL A 106 -1.55 35.45 -14.13
C VAL A 106 -2.75 36.36 -13.95
N LEU A 107 -3.94 35.95 -14.39
CA LEU A 107 -5.18 36.72 -14.21
C LEU A 107 -5.49 36.97 -12.74
N ALA A 108 -5.27 36.01 -11.87
CA ALA A 108 -5.46 36.13 -10.42
C ALA A 108 -4.46 37.13 -9.82
N LEU A 109 -3.19 37.06 -10.21
CA LEU A 109 -2.13 37.95 -9.72
C LEU A 109 -2.35 39.42 -10.21
N LEU A 110 -2.71 39.61 -11.46
CA LEU A 110 -3.05 40.94 -12.01
C LEU A 110 -4.24 41.58 -11.29
N ARG A 111 -5.15 40.74 -10.75
CA ARG A 111 -6.35 41.19 -10.04
C ARG A 111 -6.20 41.14 -8.51
N TRP A 112 -5.03 40.79 -8.00
CA TRP A 112 -4.75 40.68 -6.59
C TRP A 112 -5.20 41.90 -5.76
N ARG A 113 -5.02 43.10 -6.30
CA ARG A 113 -5.35 44.37 -5.63
C ARG A 113 -6.75 44.89 -5.92
N ARG A 114 -7.49 44.29 -6.88
CA ARG A 114 -8.81 44.79 -7.34
C ARG A 114 -9.93 43.89 -6.74
N PRO A 115 -10.75 44.40 -5.79
CA PRO A 115 -11.99 43.71 -5.45
C PRO A 115 -12.96 43.83 -6.64
N PRO A 116 -13.72 42.81 -7.06
CA PRO A 116 -14.48 41.90 -6.20
C PRO A 116 -14.22 40.40 -6.41
N ILE A 117 -13.13 39.98 -7.06
CA ILE A 117 -12.93 38.57 -7.36
C ILE A 117 -12.39 37.87 -6.11
N ARG A 118 -13.26 37.10 -5.44
CA ARG A 118 -12.95 36.46 -4.15
C ARG A 118 -11.82 35.43 -4.26
N TRP A 119 -11.75 34.64 -5.33
CA TRP A 119 -10.76 33.58 -5.51
C TRP A 119 -9.36 34.07 -5.95
N ALA A 120 -9.22 35.34 -6.36
CA ALA A 120 -7.97 35.87 -6.93
C ALA A 120 -6.79 35.89 -5.94
N ARG A 121 -7.01 35.72 -4.65
CA ARG A 121 -5.95 35.60 -3.62
C ARG A 121 -5.89 34.22 -3.03
N GLU A 122 -7.03 33.60 -2.81
CA GLU A 122 -7.16 32.30 -2.17
C GLU A 122 -6.52 31.19 -3.01
N LEU A 123 -6.82 31.09 -4.31
CA LEU A 123 -6.27 30.04 -5.18
C LEU A 123 -4.75 30.13 -5.35
N PRO A 124 -4.13 31.31 -5.65
CA PRO A 124 -2.68 31.40 -5.67
C PRO A 124 -2.00 31.07 -4.35
N ALA A 125 -2.61 31.43 -3.22
CA ALA A 125 -2.09 31.07 -1.90
C ALA A 125 -2.14 29.56 -1.62
N MET A 126 -3.23 28.91 -2.03
CA MET A 126 -3.34 27.44 -1.96
C MET A 126 -2.37 26.75 -2.91
N LEU A 127 -2.16 27.30 -4.11
CA LEU A 127 -1.17 26.79 -5.05
C LEU A 127 0.25 26.90 -4.49
N LEU A 128 0.59 28.03 -3.88
CA LEU A 128 1.88 28.23 -3.25
C LEU A 128 2.09 27.21 -2.09
N LEU A 129 1.10 27.07 -1.20
CA LEU A 129 1.18 26.09 -0.11
C LEU A 129 1.34 24.67 -0.65
N GLY A 130 0.50 24.25 -1.59
CA GLY A 130 0.60 22.94 -2.23
C GLY A 130 1.93 22.71 -2.92
N SER A 131 2.47 23.75 -3.58
CA SER A 131 3.79 23.68 -4.23
C SER A 131 4.95 23.56 -3.22
N VAL A 132 4.93 24.30 -2.12
CA VAL A 132 5.93 24.17 -1.05
C VAL A 132 5.92 22.75 -0.48
N LEU A 133 4.74 22.23 -0.19
CA LEU A 133 4.60 20.86 0.35
C LEU A 133 5.02 19.80 -0.67
N PHE A 134 4.65 19.95 -1.93
CA PHE A 134 4.99 18.97 -2.97
C PHE A 134 6.44 19.08 -3.46
N VAL A 135 7.05 20.26 -3.42
CA VAL A 135 8.51 20.37 -3.61
C VAL A 135 9.24 19.66 -2.46
N GLY A 136 8.69 19.76 -1.26
CA GLY A 136 9.12 18.97 -0.12
C GLY A 136 10.27 19.60 0.67
N ARG A 137 10.90 18.77 1.51
CA ARG A 137 11.93 19.20 2.46
C ARG A 137 13.15 19.81 1.77
N ASN A 138 13.48 19.40 0.57
CA ASN A 138 14.58 20.03 -0.18
C ASN A 138 14.01 21.04 -1.22
N PRO A 139 13.99 22.38 -0.95
CA PRO A 139 14.76 23.12 0.07
C PRO A 139 13.94 23.61 1.29
N PHE A 140 12.69 23.20 1.48
CA PHE A 140 11.76 23.83 2.42
C PHE A 140 11.72 23.17 3.80
N ALA A 141 12.68 22.31 4.17
CA ALA A 141 12.73 21.68 5.49
C ALA A 141 12.51 22.68 6.66
N PRO A 142 13.18 23.85 6.72
CA PRO A 142 13.02 24.77 7.85
C PRO A 142 11.58 25.29 8.04
N ILE A 143 10.76 25.27 6.97
CA ILE A 143 9.35 25.70 7.02
C ILE A 143 8.44 24.50 7.29
N ILE A 144 8.71 23.37 6.61
CA ILE A 144 7.86 22.19 6.69
C ILE A 144 7.95 21.55 8.08
N ASP A 145 9.15 21.46 8.65
CA ASP A 145 9.37 20.81 9.94
C ASP A 145 8.81 21.62 11.13
N LEU A 146 8.47 22.90 10.90
CA LEU A 146 7.70 23.70 11.88
C LEU A 146 6.21 23.38 11.87
N LEU A 147 5.70 22.70 10.83
CA LEU A 147 4.28 22.37 10.75
C LEU A 147 3.95 21.16 11.63
N PRO A 148 2.92 21.25 12.48
CA PRO A 148 2.58 20.14 13.37
C PRO A 148 2.20 18.89 12.57
N GLY A 149 2.84 17.76 12.88
CA GLY A 149 2.58 16.48 12.22
C GLY A 149 3.25 16.32 10.84
N ALA A 150 4.15 17.22 10.43
CA ALA A 150 4.82 17.16 9.14
C ALA A 150 5.61 15.85 8.93
N ASN A 151 6.16 15.26 10.01
CA ASN A 151 6.94 14.01 9.95
C ASN A 151 6.08 12.76 9.74
N GLN A 152 4.74 12.89 9.84
CA GLN A 152 3.80 11.77 9.70
C GLN A 152 3.00 11.83 8.39
N VAL A 153 3.39 12.72 7.46
CA VAL A 153 2.69 12.87 6.19
C VAL A 153 3.66 12.71 5.02
N PHE A 154 3.26 11.97 4.02
CA PHE A 154 4.00 11.81 2.78
C PHE A 154 3.79 13.03 1.88
N LEU A 155 4.81 13.86 1.73
CA LEU A 155 4.74 15.14 1.03
C LEU A 155 4.44 15.00 -0.47
N HIS A 156 4.88 13.91 -1.10
CA HIS A 156 4.60 13.63 -2.51
C HIS A 156 3.09 13.64 -2.84
N ARG A 157 2.22 13.34 -1.87
CA ARG A 157 0.75 13.29 -2.06
C ARG A 157 0.13 14.66 -2.33
N TYR A 158 0.84 15.76 -2.04
CA TYR A 158 0.30 17.12 -2.25
C TYR A 158 0.33 17.59 -3.70
N HIS A 159 0.81 16.76 -4.67
CA HIS A 159 0.60 17.00 -6.09
C HIS A 159 -0.90 17.19 -6.42
N VAL A 160 -1.79 16.46 -5.74
CA VAL A 160 -3.25 16.57 -5.92
C VAL A 160 -3.76 17.99 -5.60
N ALA A 161 -3.17 18.66 -4.59
CA ALA A 161 -3.51 20.04 -4.25
C ALA A 161 -3.16 21.00 -5.38
N ILE A 162 -1.99 20.83 -6.02
CA ILE A 162 -1.56 21.62 -7.16
C ILE A 162 -2.50 21.37 -8.34
N GLN A 163 -2.77 20.12 -8.68
CA GLN A 163 -3.67 19.74 -9.78
C GLN A 163 -5.06 20.36 -9.60
N LEU A 164 -5.66 20.25 -8.41
CA LEU A 164 -6.96 20.82 -8.10
C LEU A 164 -6.99 22.34 -8.35
N VAL A 165 -5.97 23.05 -7.84
CA VAL A 165 -5.92 24.50 -7.97
C VAL A 165 -5.67 24.93 -9.42
N LEU A 166 -4.79 24.22 -10.15
CA LEU A 166 -4.54 24.48 -11.57
C LEU A 166 -5.80 24.28 -12.41
N VAL A 167 -6.58 23.22 -12.15
CA VAL A 167 -7.87 23.00 -12.85
C VAL A 167 -8.86 24.11 -12.56
N LEU A 168 -8.97 24.60 -11.32
CA LEU A 168 -9.85 25.73 -10.96
C LEU A 168 -9.40 27.04 -11.64
N LEU A 169 -8.09 27.29 -11.68
CA LEU A 169 -7.51 28.44 -12.37
C LEU A 169 -7.70 28.34 -13.90
N ALA A 170 -7.55 27.15 -14.47
CA ALA A 170 -7.81 26.90 -15.90
C ALA A 170 -9.26 27.18 -16.27
N GLY A 171 -10.20 26.71 -15.43
CA GLY A 171 -11.62 27.04 -15.61
C GLY A 171 -11.90 28.54 -15.56
N ALA A 172 -11.27 29.26 -14.64
CA ALA A 172 -11.37 30.72 -14.55
C ALA A 172 -10.77 31.42 -15.77
N ALA A 173 -9.63 30.97 -16.30
CA ALA A 173 -9.02 31.49 -17.52
C ALA A 173 -9.90 31.26 -18.76
N LEU A 174 -10.41 30.03 -18.88
CA LEU A 174 -11.29 29.64 -19.98
C LEU A 174 -12.59 30.45 -20.01
N ALA A 175 -13.21 30.66 -18.84
CA ALA A 175 -14.38 31.52 -18.72
C ALA A 175 -14.09 32.98 -19.14
N ARG A 176 -12.91 33.49 -18.80
CA ARG A 176 -12.48 34.86 -19.23
C ARG A 176 -12.15 34.94 -20.69
N LEU A 177 -11.49 33.94 -21.25
CA LEU A 177 -11.21 33.85 -22.67
C LEU A 177 -12.51 33.85 -23.47
N GLY A 178 -13.47 33.04 -23.10
CA GLY A 178 -14.78 32.98 -23.72
C GLY A 178 -15.47 34.35 -23.69
N THR A 179 -15.54 35.01 -22.51
CA THR A 179 -16.15 36.34 -22.41
C THR A 179 -15.43 37.38 -23.27
N ALA A 180 -14.09 37.37 -23.27
CA ALA A 180 -13.30 38.34 -24.06
C ALA A 180 -13.50 38.17 -25.57
N ILE A 181 -13.51 36.94 -26.08
CA ILE A 181 -13.73 36.64 -27.50
C ILE A 181 -15.11 37.14 -27.93
N PHE A 182 -16.15 36.81 -27.16
CA PHE A 182 -17.51 37.20 -27.53
C PHE A 182 -17.78 38.71 -27.35
N ASP A 183 -17.16 39.36 -26.36
CA ASP A 183 -17.25 40.81 -26.22
C ASP A 183 -16.52 41.53 -27.34
N THR A 184 -15.40 40.97 -27.83
CA THR A 184 -14.67 41.50 -28.99
C THR A 184 -15.45 41.29 -30.30
N ALA A 185 -15.95 40.07 -30.52
CA ALA A 185 -16.77 39.75 -31.66
C ALA A 185 -18.01 40.68 -31.76
N ARG A 186 -18.64 40.96 -30.62
CA ARG A 186 -19.75 41.93 -30.54
C ARG A 186 -19.37 43.31 -30.97
N ARG A 187 -18.17 43.81 -30.69
CA ARG A 187 -17.70 45.14 -31.06
C ARG A 187 -17.45 45.26 -32.56
N HIS A 188 -17.08 44.16 -33.23
CA HIS A 188 -16.67 44.14 -34.62
C HIS A 188 -17.74 43.65 -35.62
N THR A 189 -18.86 43.12 -35.13
CA THR A 189 -19.93 42.63 -36.03
C THR A 189 -21.07 43.62 -36.18
N ALA A 190 -21.49 43.86 -37.39
CA ALA A 190 -22.66 44.71 -37.74
C ALA A 190 -24.00 44.17 -37.20
N VAL A 191 -24.01 42.94 -36.69
CA VAL A 191 -25.19 42.27 -36.09
C VAL A 191 -25.44 42.73 -34.63
N ALA A 192 -24.42 43.29 -34.00
CA ALA A 192 -24.51 43.73 -32.60
C ALA A 192 -25.52 44.85 -32.31
N PRO A 193 -25.79 45.78 -33.20
CA PRO A 193 -26.79 46.84 -32.98
C PRO A 193 -28.23 46.35 -33.01
N ARG A 194 -28.52 45.19 -33.64
CA ARG A 194 -29.89 44.65 -33.78
C ARG A 194 -30.41 43.94 -32.54
N PHE A 195 -29.47 43.44 -31.72
CA PHE A 195 -29.79 42.79 -30.44
C PHE A 195 -29.29 43.70 -29.32
N GLY A 196 -30.16 44.29 -28.56
CA GLY A 196 -29.80 45.11 -27.39
C GLY A 196 -28.80 44.39 -26.46
N PRO A 197 -28.03 45.11 -25.62
CA PRO A 197 -26.92 44.55 -24.81
C PRO A 197 -27.31 43.44 -23.84
N GLU A 198 -28.60 43.33 -23.53
CA GLU A 198 -29.12 42.40 -22.52
C GLU A 198 -30.19 41.42 -23.04
N THR A 199 -30.31 41.23 -24.39
CA THR A 199 -31.29 40.29 -24.91
C THR A 199 -30.95 38.86 -24.52
N ARG A 200 -31.95 38.09 -24.11
CA ARG A 200 -31.83 36.64 -23.74
C ARG A 200 -31.16 35.83 -24.85
N HIS A 201 -31.42 36.15 -26.12
CA HIS A 201 -30.82 35.48 -27.27
C HIS A 201 -29.31 35.68 -27.34
N TRP A 202 -28.80 36.89 -27.10
CA TRP A 202 -27.34 37.14 -27.12
C TRP A 202 -26.64 36.43 -25.92
N ALA A 203 -27.26 36.35 -24.77
CA ALA A 203 -26.72 35.60 -23.64
C ALA A 203 -26.62 34.10 -23.96
N VAL A 204 -27.63 33.53 -24.64
CA VAL A 204 -27.63 32.14 -25.09
C VAL A 204 -26.51 31.91 -26.14
N VAL A 205 -26.42 32.72 -27.19
CA VAL A 205 -25.37 32.59 -28.22
C VAL A 205 -23.98 32.66 -27.60
N ARG A 206 -23.75 33.60 -26.69
CA ARG A 206 -22.49 33.70 -25.93
C ARG A 206 -22.18 32.46 -25.11
N SER A 207 -23.17 31.92 -24.40
CA SER A 207 -23.00 30.76 -23.56
C SER A 207 -22.72 29.50 -24.39
N VAL A 208 -23.45 29.28 -25.46
CA VAL A 208 -23.27 28.14 -26.38
C VAL A 208 -21.91 28.22 -27.07
N GLY A 209 -21.56 29.41 -27.59
CA GLY A 209 -20.26 29.61 -28.24
C GLY A 209 -19.08 29.45 -27.28
N ALA A 210 -19.19 29.94 -26.04
CA ALA A 210 -18.18 29.74 -25.01
C ALA A 210 -18.04 28.25 -24.64
N ALA A 211 -19.15 27.54 -24.57
CA ALA A 211 -19.14 26.09 -24.31
C ALA A 211 -18.50 25.33 -25.48
N ALA A 212 -18.83 25.66 -26.73
CA ALA A 212 -18.22 25.05 -27.91
C ALA A 212 -16.70 25.29 -27.95
N LEU A 213 -16.26 26.51 -27.68
CA LEU A 213 -14.84 26.84 -27.58
C LEU A 213 -14.15 26.07 -26.48
N ALA A 214 -14.79 25.94 -25.32
CA ALA A 214 -14.26 25.13 -24.21
C ALA A 214 -14.08 23.66 -24.60
N VAL A 215 -15.06 23.09 -25.31
CA VAL A 215 -14.98 21.70 -25.80
C VAL A 215 -13.80 21.54 -26.76
N VAL A 216 -13.62 22.47 -27.72
CA VAL A 216 -12.50 22.40 -28.67
C VAL A 216 -11.14 22.49 -27.94
N ILE A 217 -10.98 23.42 -27.01
CA ILE A 217 -9.74 23.64 -26.28
C ILE A 217 -9.43 22.41 -25.37
N LEU A 218 -10.45 21.82 -24.73
CA LEU A 218 -10.30 20.68 -23.82
C LEU A 218 -10.32 19.34 -24.57
N MET A 219 -10.48 19.31 -25.88
CA MET A 219 -10.56 18.05 -26.65
C MET A 219 -9.37 17.10 -26.40
N PRO A 220 -8.09 17.55 -26.32
CA PRO A 220 -6.97 16.66 -26.00
C PRO A 220 -7.16 15.96 -24.64
N ALA A 221 -7.59 16.69 -23.62
CA ALA A 221 -7.87 16.14 -22.29
C ALA A 221 -9.08 15.20 -22.30
N MET A 222 -10.13 15.52 -23.07
CA MET A 222 -11.30 14.65 -23.19
C MET A 222 -10.96 13.34 -23.91
N ARG A 223 -10.18 13.40 -25.00
CA ARG A 223 -9.71 12.20 -25.71
C ARG A 223 -8.89 11.29 -24.81
N GLU A 224 -7.99 11.86 -24.03
CA GLU A 224 -7.21 11.11 -23.03
C GLU A 224 -8.12 10.40 -22.04
N ARG A 225 -9.13 11.07 -21.49
CA ARG A 225 -10.09 10.47 -20.57
C ARG A 225 -10.89 9.33 -21.19
N VAL A 226 -11.33 9.48 -22.41
CA VAL A 226 -12.03 8.40 -23.15
C VAL A 226 -11.09 7.21 -23.36
N ARG A 227 -9.83 7.47 -23.69
CA ARG A 227 -8.83 6.40 -23.82
C ARG A 227 -8.61 5.67 -22.50
N PHE A 228 -8.37 6.37 -21.39
CA PHE A 228 -8.23 5.75 -20.08
C PHE A 228 -9.46 4.94 -19.66
N ALA A 229 -10.66 5.49 -19.89
CA ALA A 229 -11.89 4.73 -19.61
C ALA A 229 -11.98 3.43 -20.42
N GLY A 230 -11.48 3.44 -21.66
CA GLY A 230 -11.41 2.25 -22.50
C GLY A 230 -10.37 1.23 -21.98
N GLU A 231 -9.21 1.72 -21.59
CA GLU A 231 -8.15 0.90 -20.97
C GLU A 231 -8.63 0.28 -19.65
N ASP A 232 -9.22 1.07 -18.76
CA ASP A 232 -9.79 0.61 -17.50
C ASP A 232 -10.88 -0.47 -17.71
N ALA A 233 -11.77 -0.24 -18.69
CA ALA A 233 -12.81 -1.22 -19.04
C ALA A 233 -12.21 -2.54 -19.55
N SER A 234 -11.12 -2.49 -20.31
CA SER A 234 -10.42 -3.69 -20.78
C SER A 234 -9.75 -4.45 -19.61
N TRP A 235 -9.15 -3.73 -18.68
CA TRP A 235 -8.53 -4.31 -17.49
C TRP A 235 -9.55 -4.97 -16.56
N ILE A 236 -10.70 -4.32 -16.37
CA ILE A 236 -11.83 -4.89 -15.60
C ILE A 236 -12.33 -6.18 -16.28
N ALA A 237 -12.45 -6.19 -17.61
CA ALA A 237 -12.88 -7.38 -18.34
C ALA A 237 -11.86 -8.53 -18.24
N GLN A 238 -10.57 -8.24 -18.33
CA GLN A 238 -9.49 -9.22 -18.13
C GLN A 238 -9.51 -9.79 -16.70
N GLN A 239 -9.66 -8.92 -15.69
CA GLN A 239 -9.77 -9.36 -14.30
C GLN A 239 -11.00 -10.26 -14.09
N ALA A 240 -12.15 -9.88 -14.63
CA ALA A 240 -13.37 -10.68 -14.52
C ALA A 240 -13.26 -12.05 -15.22
N GLU A 241 -12.43 -12.20 -16.25
CA GLU A 241 -12.12 -13.50 -16.87
C GLU A 241 -11.19 -14.33 -15.97
N ALA A 242 -10.13 -13.69 -15.45
CA ALA A 242 -9.20 -14.35 -14.53
C ALA A 242 -9.88 -14.81 -13.23
N ASP A 243 -10.84 -14.04 -12.72
CA ASP A 243 -11.62 -14.41 -11.53
C ASP A 243 -12.48 -15.66 -11.78
N ARG A 244 -12.97 -15.86 -13.03
CA ARG A 244 -13.74 -17.05 -13.40
C ARG A 244 -12.91 -18.31 -13.60
N SER A 245 -11.62 -18.16 -13.87
CA SER A 245 -10.66 -19.26 -14.05
C SER A 245 -9.80 -19.44 -12.80
N ARG A 246 -8.65 -18.82 -12.76
CA ARG A 246 -7.68 -18.95 -11.67
C ARG A 246 -8.22 -18.44 -10.32
N GLY A 247 -9.12 -17.44 -10.34
CA GLY A 247 -9.83 -16.98 -9.14
C GLY A 247 -10.73 -18.08 -8.55
N SER A 248 -11.42 -18.86 -9.39
CA SER A 248 -12.20 -20.02 -8.93
C SER A 248 -11.31 -21.08 -8.25
N ALA A 249 -10.13 -21.38 -8.82
CA ALA A 249 -9.18 -22.29 -8.19
C ALA A 249 -8.68 -21.77 -6.83
N LEU A 250 -8.45 -20.47 -6.71
CA LEU A 250 -8.12 -19.86 -5.42
C LEU A 250 -9.28 -19.98 -4.41
N GLU A 251 -10.52 -19.78 -4.84
CA GLU A 251 -11.71 -19.97 -3.99
C GLU A 251 -11.83 -21.42 -3.49
N ASP A 252 -11.57 -22.39 -4.36
CA ASP A 252 -11.58 -23.82 -3.99
C ASP A 252 -10.52 -24.11 -2.92
N LEU A 253 -9.29 -23.59 -3.09
CA LEU A 253 -8.23 -23.72 -2.06
C LEU A 253 -8.63 -23.06 -0.74
N LEU A 254 -9.24 -21.89 -0.77
CA LEU A 254 -9.74 -21.21 0.43
C LEU A 254 -10.91 -21.97 1.07
N GLY A 255 -11.67 -22.72 0.27
CA GLY A 255 -12.67 -23.66 0.75
C GLY A 255 -12.08 -24.81 1.59
N TYR A 256 -10.87 -25.30 1.24
CA TYR A 256 -10.15 -26.27 2.08
C TYR A 256 -9.69 -25.64 3.40
N VAL A 257 -9.14 -24.40 3.35
CA VAL A 257 -8.75 -23.65 4.54
C VAL A 257 -9.91 -23.53 5.53
N THR A 258 -11.08 -23.11 5.05
CA THR A 258 -12.28 -22.92 5.89
C THR A 258 -12.77 -24.21 6.52
N LYS A 259 -12.72 -25.34 5.78
CA LYS A 259 -13.17 -26.66 6.28
C LYS A 259 -12.23 -27.27 7.29
N ARG A 260 -10.93 -27.03 7.18
CA ARG A 260 -9.91 -27.66 8.06
C ARG A 260 -9.61 -26.85 9.31
N GLY A 261 -10.15 -25.65 9.44
CA GLY A 261 -10.05 -24.82 10.62
C GLY A 261 -9.29 -23.52 10.39
N PRO A 262 -9.54 -22.50 11.22
CA PRO A 262 -8.98 -21.19 11.08
C PRO A 262 -7.46 -21.17 11.21
N GLY A 263 -6.80 -20.29 10.45
CA GLY A 263 -5.38 -20.06 10.50
C GLY A 263 -5.02 -18.90 9.59
N LYS A 264 -3.86 -18.28 9.79
CA LYS A 264 -3.38 -17.27 8.87
C LYS A 264 -2.97 -17.89 7.54
N VAL A 265 -3.30 -17.21 6.46
CA VAL A 265 -2.93 -17.58 5.09
C VAL A 265 -1.78 -16.69 4.64
N TYR A 266 -0.78 -17.29 4.05
CA TYR A 266 0.34 -16.60 3.42
C TYR A 266 0.40 -16.95 1.92
N ALA A 267 0.49 -15.95 1.07
CA ALA A 267 0.59 -16.11 -0.37
C ALA A 267 1.69 -15.21 -0.97
N GLY A 268 2.79 -15.07 -0.26
CA GLY A 268 3.80 -14.09 -0.58
C GLY A 268 3.46 -12.69 -0.07
N ARG A 269 4.32 -11.74 -0.39
CA ARG A 269 4.18 -10.31 -0.05
C ARG A 269 4.38 -9.48 -1.32
N ILE A 270 3.94 -8.22 -1.30
CA ILE A 270 4.12 -7.29 -2.43
C ILE A 270 5.61 -6.93 -2.66
N ASN A 271 6.48 -7.16 -1.69
CA ASN A 271 7.92 -6.94 -1.79
C ASN A 271 8.75 -8.22 -1.99
N ASN A 272 8.11 -9.33 -2.36
CA ASN A 272 8.78 -10.57 -2.74
C ASN A 272 7.98 -11.26 -3.88
N TRP A 273 8.13 -12.55 -4.07
CA TRP A 273 7.47 -13.34 -5.12
C TRP A 273 5.93 -13.21 -5.17
N GLY A 274 5.30 -12.74 -4.09
CA GLY A 274 3.86 -12.51 -4.03
C GLY A 274 3.39 -11.37 -4.93
N ASP A 275 4.25 -10.44 -5.33
CA ASP A 275 3.90 -9.37 -6.27
C ASP A 275 3.68 -9.92 -7.69
N GLU A 276 4.43 -10.94 -8.07
CA GLU A 276 4.31 -11.62 -9.36
C GLU A 276 3.29 -12.76 -9.35
N PHE A 277 2.83 -13.15 -8.17
CA PHE A 277 1.81 -14.19 -8.01
C PHE A 277 0.42 -13.62 -8.21
N LEU A 278 -0.09 -13.69 -9.44
CA LEU A 278 -1.28 -12.97 -9.89
C LEU A 278 -2.48 -13.88 -10.12
N VAL A 279 -3.66 -13.36 -9.78
CA VAL A 279 -4.94 -13.73 -10.38
C VAL A 279 -5.34 -12.58 -11.31
N GLY A 280 -5.23 -12.79 -12.61
CA GLY A 280 -5.39 -11.72 -13.59
C GLY A 280 -4.30 -10.65 -13.45
N ARG A 281 -4.69 -9.48 -13.02
CA ARG A 281 -3.81 -8.33 -12.81
C ARG A 281 -3.54 -8.04 -11.32
N ALA A 282 -4.17 -8.75 -10.42
CA ALA A 282 -4.09 -8.49 -8.99
C ALA A 282 -3.19 -9.53 -8.31
N PRO A 283 -2.19 -9.10 -7.52
CA PRO A 283 -1.39 -10.00 -6.69
C PRO A 283 -2.27 -10.78 -5.71
N VAL A 284 -2.04 -12.08 -5.58
CA VAL A 284 -2.83 -12.93 -4.68
C VAL A 284 -2.81 -12.43 -3.23
N PRO A 285 -1.68 -11.95 -2.65
CA PRO A 285 -1.71 -11.37 -1.30
C PRO A 285 -2.69 -10.20 -1.17
N VAL A 286 -2.94 -9.44 -2.24
CA VAL A 286 -3.94 -8.36 -2.26
C VAL A 286 -5.34 -8.94 -2.40
N VAL A 287 -5.52 -9.93 -3.28
CA VAL A 287 -6.81 -10.60 -3.52
C VAL A 287 -7.33 -11.25 -2.24
N LEU A 288 -6.46 -11.86 -1.43
CA LEU A 288 -6.83 -12.47 -0.14
C LEU A 288 -7.53 -11.49 0.83
N ALA A 289 -7.27 -10.19 0.73
CA ALA A 289 -7.94 -9.19 1.56
C ALA A 289 -9.44 -9.05 1.30
N TYR A 290 -9.96 -9.59 0.19
CA TYR A 290 -11.38 -9.61 -0.16
C TYR A 290 -12.10 -10.88 0.30
N TYR A 291 -11.36 -11.86 0.84
CA TYR A 291 -11.92 -13.09 1.38
C TYR A 291 -11.98 -13.06 2.91
N PRO A 292 -12.88 -13.83 3.54
CA PRO A 292 -13.00 -13.90 5.00
C PRO A 292 -11.87 -14.76 5.61
N VAL A 293 -10.63 -14.46 5.25
CA VAL A 293 -9.42 -15.11 5.78
C VAL A 293 -8.45 -14.07 6.30
N SER A 294 -7.73 -14.41 7.35
CA SER A 294 -6.62 -13.56 7.79
C SER A 294 -5.37 -13.90 6.99
N SER A 295 -4.81 -12.90 6.34
CA SER A 295 -3.60 -13.06 5.52
C SER A 295 -2.47 -12.14 6.00
N ILE A 296 -1.23 -12.52 5.73
CA ILE A 296 -0.03 -11.70 5.91
C ILE A 296 0.39 -11.14 4.54
N GLY A 297 1.02 -9.97 4.53
CA GLY A 297 1.69 -9.43 3.35
C GLY A 297 0.94 -8.38 2.56
N PHE A 298 -0.19 -7.85 3.07
CA PHE A 298 -0.92 -6.76 2.43
C PHE A 298 -0.60 -5.40 3.08
N ASN A 299 -0.20 -4.41 2.27
CA ASN A 299 0.33 -3.11 2.71
C ASN A 299 -0.64 -2.19 3.46
N LEU A 300 -1.94 -2.48 3.55
CA LEU A 300 -2.86 -1.67 4.36
C LEU A 300 -2.55 -1.71 5.86
N ARG A 301 -1.64 -2.58 6.28
CA ARG A 301 -1.24 -2.75 7.69
C ARG A 301 0.01 -1.97 8.09
N ILE A 302 0.42 -0.96 7.36
CA ILE A 302 1.62 -0.17 7.67
C ILE A 302 1.61 0.43 9.08
N ALA A 303 0.45 0.68 9.66
CA ALA A 303 0.30 1.15 11.03
C ALA A 303 0.40 0.03 12.09
N SER A 304 0.43 -1.24 11.67
CA SER A 304 0.57 -2.40 12.56
C SER A 304 2.01 -2.54 13.02
N LEU A 305 2.25 -2.84 14.29
CA LEU A 305 3.59 -3.13 14.81
C LEU A 305 4.29 -4.29 14.09
N SER A 306 3.53 -5.23 13.51
CA SER A 306 4.10 -6.31 12.69
C SER A 306 4.50 -5.88 11.27
N ALA A 307 4.14 -4.69 10.79
CA ALA A 307 4.31 -4.35 9.38
C ALA A 307 5.76 -4.47 8.90
N ASP A 308 6.69 -3.88 9.64
CA ASP A 308 8.12 -3.97 9.33
C ASP A 308 8.69 -5.35 9.68
N VAL A 309 8.22 -5.94 10.76
CA VAL A 309 8.62 -7.27 11.24
C VAL A 309 8.29 -8.36 10.23
N GLU A 310 7.09 -8.33 9.64
CA GLU A 310 6.64 -9.28 8.62
C GLU A 310 7.55 -9.27 7.37
N THR A 311 8.31 -8.19 7.15
CA THR A 311 9.26 -8.09 6.04
C THR A 311 10.42 -9.08 6.15
N TYR A 312 10.75 -9.49 7.35
CA TYR A 312 11.86 -10.41 7.65
C TYR A 312 11.43 -11.87 7.86
N LEU A 313 10.17 -12.21 7.60
CA LEU A 313 9.70 -13.59 7.61
C LEU A 313 10.44 -14.42 6.56
N ASP A 314 11.08 -15.51 6.98
CA ASP A 314 11.55 -16.55 6.08
C ASP A 314 10.40 -17.49 5.72
N ASP A 315 9.93 -17.42 4.49
CA ASP A 315 8.80 -18.22 4.00
C ASP A 315 9.22 -19.58 3.41
N THR A 316 10.49 -19.95 3.55
CA THR A 316 11.03 -21.18 3.00
C THR A 316 10.93 -22.36 3.98
N ASN A 317 10.66 -22.13 5.27
CA ASN A 317 10.59 -23.16 6.27
C ASN A 317 9.41 -23.02 7.23
N ALA A 318 8.96 -24.16 7.82
CA ALA A 318 7.82 -24.20 8.73
C ALA A 318 8.11 -23.56 10.10
N ALA A 319 9.36 -23.47 10.52
CA ALA A 319 9.70 -22.93 11.85
C ALA A 319 9.35 -21.43 11.92
N ASP A 320 9.75 -20.65 10.91
CA ASP A 320 9.41 -19.24 10.84
C ASP A 320 7.92 -19.01 10.56
N LEU A 321 7.34 -19.81 9.67
CA LEU A 321 5.90 -19.77 9.43
C LEU A 321 5.09 -19.98 10.72
N ARG A 322 5.52 -20.91 11.60
CA ARG A 322 4.91 -21.12 12.93
C ARG A 322 5.07 -19.90 13.84
N ARG A 323 6.26 -19.28 13.87
CA ARG A 323 6.50 -18.07 14.69
C ARG A 323 5.50 -16.95 14.36
N PHE A 324 5.07 -16.87 13.10
CA PHE A 324 4.07 -15.88 12.65
C PHE A 324 2.63 -16.39 12.75
N GLY A 325 2.40 -17.60 13.20
CA GLY A 325 1.08 -18.23 13.30
C GLY A 325 0.46 -18.49 11.92
N ILE A 326 1.29 -18.66 10.88
CA ILE A 326 0.85 -19.01 9.53
C ILE A 326 0.60 -20.52 9.49
N ARG A 327 -0.65 -20.89 9.28
CA ARG A 327 -1.05 -22.28 9.12
C ARG A 327 -1.13 -22.70 7.66
N TRP A 328 -1.44 -21.78 6.77
CA TRP A 328 -1.71 -22.08 5.39
C TRP A 328 -0.80 -21.27 4.45
N VAL A 329 -0.16 -21.94 3.49
CA VAL A 329 0.64 -21.30 2.44
C VAL A 329 0.02 -21.63 1.10
N ILE A 330 -0.34 -20.58 0.34
CA ILE A 330 -0.78 -20.70 -1.05
C ILE A 330 0.32 -20.13 -1.94
N GLN A 331 0.81 -20.92 -2.89
CA GLN A 331 1.86 -20.48 -3.81
C GLN A 331 1.68 -21.14 -5.18
N PRO A 332 2.37 -20.63 -6.24
CA PRO A 332 2.46 -21.35 -7.51
C PRO A 332 3.02 -22.77 -7.30
N ALA A 333 2.42 -23.75 -7.96
CA ALA A 333 2.83 -25.16 -7.80
C ALA A 333 4.28 -25.43 -8.24
N GLN A 334 4.82 -24.56 -9.11
CA GLN A 334 6.20 -24.63 -9.59
C GLN A 334 7.23 -24.13 -8.56
N ARG A 335 6.80 -23.34 -7.57
CA ARG A 335 7.69 -22.87 -6.52
C ARG A 335 8.05 -24.02 -5.57
N ALA A 336 9.29 -24.03 -5.10
CA ALA A 336 9.75 -25.00 -4.12
C ALA A 336 8.83 -25.01 -2.87
N ARG A 337 8.48 -26.21 -2.42
CA ARG A 337 7.68 -26.39 -1.21
C ARG A 337 8.44 -25.89 0.00
N PRO A 338 7.85 -25.08 0.88
CA PRO A 338 8.50 -24.71 2.15
C PRO A 338 8.84 -25.95 2.98
N ILE A 339 10.06 -25.99 3.51
CA ILE A 339 10.57 -27.13 4.28
C ILE A 339 9.67 -27.38 5.50
N GLY A 340 9.32 -28.64 5.74
CA GLY A 340 8.50 -29.06 6.88
C GLY A 340 6.99 -28.79 6.73
N THR A 341 6.52 -28.42 5.54
CA THR A 341 5.07 -28.28 5.25
C THR A 341 4.49 -29.52 4.57
N HIS A 342 3.16 -29.64 4.54
CA HIS A 342 2.45 -30.73 3.85
C HIS A 342 1.55 -30.19 2.74
N LEU A 343 1.62 -30.80 1.55
CA LEU A 343 0.70 -30.47 0.46
C LEU A 343 -0.71 -30.95 0.83
N VAL A 344 -1.70 -30.07 0.74
CA VAL A 344 -3.10 -30.33 1.04
C VAL A 344 -3.95 -30.43 -0.21
N ALA A 345 -3.75 -29.51 -1.14
CA ALA A 345 -4.50 -29.45 -2.39
C ALA A 345 -3.69 -28.79 -3.51
N LEU A 346 -4.05 -29.13 -4.75
CA LEU A 346 -3.48 -28.57 -5.97
C LEU A 346 -4.63 -28.25 -6.93
N GLU A 347 -4.81 -26.98 -7.30
CA GLU A 347 -5.91 -26.51 -8.16
C GLU A 347 -5.35 -25.51 -9.19
N ASP A 348 -5.47 -25.82 -10.48
CA ASP A 348 -5.05 -24.97 -11.60
C ASP A 348 -3.65 -24.31 -11.43
N GLY A 349 -2.66 -25.14 -11.07
CA GLY A 349 -1.28 -24.67 -10.84
C GLY A 349 -1.06 -23.87 -9.56
N LEU A 350 -2.05 -23.81 -8.66
CA LEU A 350 -1.95 -23.27 -7.30
C LEU A 350 -1.84 -24.42 -6.31
N ALA A 351 -0.89 -24.33 -5.39
CA ALA A 351 -0.68 -25.32 -4.33
C ALA A 351 -1.01 -24.75 -2.96
N LEU A 352 -1.76 -25.49 -2.16
CA LEU A 352 -2.05 -25.21 -0.76
C LEU A 352 -1.23 -26.15 0.12
N TYR A 353 -0.45 -25.57 1.00
CA TYR A 353 0.33 -26.30 2.01
C TYR A 353 -0.17 -26.00 3.41
N GLU A 354 -0.15 -27.00 4.28
CA GLU A 354 -0.36 -26.85 5.71
C GLU A 354 0.98 -26.83 6.44
N VAL A 355 1.12 -25.87 7.35
CA VAL A 355 2.24 -25.79 8.31
C VAL A 355 1.81 -26.54 9.58
N PRO A 356 2.40 -27.69 9.89
CA PRO A 356 2.02 -28.48 11.05
C PRO A 356 2.23 -27.70 12.36
N ASP A 357 1.40 -27.93 13.35
CA ASP A 357 1.48 -27.34 14.70
C ASP A 357 1.50 -25.81 14.70
N SER A 358 0.94 -25.17 13.66
CA SER A 358 0.80 -23.72 13.55
C SER A 358 -0.67 -23.31 13.68
N GLY A 359 -0.89 -22.18 14.35
CA GLY A 359 -2.23 -21.63 14.56
C GLY A 359 -2.21 -20.22 15.16
N TRP A 360 -3.40 -19.75 15.52
CA TRP A 360 -3.58 -18.44 16.12
C TRP A 360 -3.06 -18.35 17.55
N VAL A 361 -3.08 -19.45 18.28
CA VAL A 361 -2.62 -19.53 19.65
C VAL A 361 -1.50 -20.54 19.72
N SER A 362 -0.45 -20.21 20.44
CA SER A 362 0.70 -21.09 20.71
C SER A 362 1.21 -20.89 22.14
N VAL A 363 2.00 -21.83 22.61
CA VAL A 363 2.68 -21.74 23.90
C VAL A 363 4.17 -21.60 23.67
N VAL A 364 4.80 -20.66 24.38
CA VAL A 364 6.22 -20.36 24.24
C VAL A 364 6.90 -20.14 25.59
N ASP A 365 8.19 -20.44 25.65
CA ASP A 365 9.06 -19.93 26.70
C ASP A 365 9.57 -18.55 26.36
N THR A 366 9.62 -17.66 27.34
CA THR A 366 10.34 -16.40 27.16
C THR A 366 11.74 -16.52 27.73
N VAL A 367 12.74 -16.42 26.84
CA VAL A 367 14.16 -16.69 27.17
C VAL A 367 15.01 -15.42 27.03
N GLY A 368 16.05 -15.33 27.85
CA GLY A 368 17.02 -14.24 27.82
C GLY A 368 16.47 -12.91 28.34
N GLU A 369 17.29 -11.88 28.23
CA GLU A 369 16.91 -10.53 28.67
C GLU A 369 15.84 -9.93 27.75
N PRO A 370 14.94 -9.09 28.30
CA PRO A 370 13.94 -8.40 27.49
C PRO A 370 14.58 -7.58 26.35
N LEU A 371 13.96 -7.63 25.18
CA LEU A 371 14.35 -6.87 24.01
C LEU A 371 13.88 -5.43 24.17
N ASN A 372 14.80 -4.53 24.56
CA ASN A 372 14.50 -3.10 24.66
C ASN A 372 14.57 -2.48 23.27
N THR A 373 13.47 -1.91 22.78
CA THR A 373 13.42 -1.32 21.44
C THR A 373 12.41 -0.16 21.37
N SER A 374 12.58 0.68 20.38
CA SER A 374 11.59 1.70 19.99
C SER A 374 10.72 1.18 18.85
N ARG A 375 9.62 1.86 18.56
CA ARG A 375 8.75 1.53 17.42
C ARG A 375 9.49 1.61 16.08
N ALA A 376 10.37 2.59 15.93
CA ALA A 376 11.16 2.79 14.73
C ALA A 376 12.23 1.69 14.52
N GLU A 377 12.69 1.07 15.59
CA GLU A 377 13.74 0.04 15.57
C GLU A 377 13.18 -1.39 15.67
N LEU A 378 11.87 -1.53 15.89
CA LEU A 378 11.25 -2.84 16.15
C LEU A 378 11.47 -3.83 15.00
N GLY A 379 11.38 -3.39 13.74
CA GLY A 379 11.64 -4.22 12.58
C GLY A 379 13.07 -4.76 12.56
N GLU A 380 14.05 -3.91 12.78
CA GLU A 380 15.47 -4.30 12.79
C GLU A 380 15.82 -5.19 14.00
N ALA A 381 15.24 -4.89 15.17
CA ALA A 381 15.39 -5.73 16.33
C ALA A 381 14.78 -7.12 16.11
N ALA A 382 13.61 -7.19 15.49
CA ALA A 382 12.97 -8.46 15.13
C ALA A 382 13.77 -9.21 14.05
N ARG A 383 14.35 -8.54 13.06
CA ARG A 383 15.26 -9.14 12.07
C ARG A 383 16.43 -9.85 12.76
N THR A 384 17.05 -9.19 13.72
CA THR A 384 18.17 -9.77 14.49
C THR A 384 17.73 -11.00 15.27
N GLU A 385 16.54 -10.96 15.88
CA GLU A 385 15.99 -12.10 16.63
C GLU A 385 15.60 -13.28 15.73
N LEU A 386 15.01 -13.00 14.57
CA LEU A 386 14.60 -14.03 13.61
C LEU A 386 15.81 -14.71 12.95
N ALA A 387 16.95 -14.01 12.84
CA ALA A 387 18.20 -14.59 12.35
C ALA A 387 18.87 -15.54 13.35
N LEU A 388 18.42 -15.60 14.60
CA LEU A 388 18.93 -16.56 15.59
C LEU A 388 18.29 -17.94 15.35
N ASP A 389 19.11 -18.98 15.34
CA ASP A 389 18.65 -20.35 15.21
C ASP A 389 18.02 -20.83 16.54
N ARG A 390 16.81 -20.33 16.81
CA ARG A 390 16.03 -20.70 18.00
C ARG A 390 14.86 -21.57 17.62
N PRO A 391 14.46 -22.51 18.50
CA PRO A 391 13.21 -23.24 18.32
C PRO A 391 12.01 -22.29 18.22
N PRO A 392 10.95 -22.64 17.45
CA PRO A 392 9.78 -21.77 17.26
C PRO A 392 8.98 -21.51 18.55
N TRP A 393 9.19 -22.32 19.59
CA TRP A 393 8.58 -22.13 20.90
C TRP A 393 9.41 -21.29 21.88
N GLN A 394 10.53 -20.72 21.42
CA GLN A 394 11.29 -19.73 22.20
C GLN A 394 11.04 -18.33 21.67
N ALA A 395 10.69 -17.41 22.55
CA ALA A 395 10.48 -16.01 22.26
C ALA A 395 11.24 -15.12 23.25
N ARG A 396 11.40 -13.85 22.94
CA ARG A 396 11.83 -12.83 23.91
C ARG A 396 10.67 -11.93 24.29
N VAL A 397 10.63 -11.51 25.53
CA VAL A 397 9.76 -10.42 25.95
C VAL A 397 10.26 -9.12 25.33
N VAL A 398 9.35 -8.31 24.78
CA VAL A 398 9.68 -7.03 24.17
C VAL A 398 9.29 -5.90 25.10
N ASN A 399 10.27 -5.08 25.48
CA ASN A 399 10.05 -3.83 26.20
C ASN A 399 10.00 -2.66 25.18
N LEU A 400 8.80 -2.36 24.71
CA LEU A 400 8.57 -1.29 23.74
C LEU A 400 8.54 0.07 24.44
N GLU A 401 9.58 0.88 24.26
CA GLU A 401 9.70 2.24 24.80
C GLU A 401 9.46 2.32 26.35
N GLY A 402 9.76 1.24 27.09
CA GLY A 402 9.51 1.18 28.54
C GLY A 402 8.03 1.09 28.94
N ARG A 403 7.14 0.79 27.99
CA ARG A 403 5.67 0.80 28.20
C ARG A 403 5.03 -0.56 28.32
N THR A 404 5.74 -1.62 27.92
CA THR A 404 5.24 -2.99 28.02
C THR A 404 5.88 -3.72 29.19
N PRO A 405 5.12 -4.57 29.91
CA PRO A 405 5.69 -5.44 30.95
C PRO A 405 6.83 -6.27 30.38
N ALA A 406 7.92 -6.40 31.11
CA ALA A 406 9.16 -6.99 30.62
C ALA A 406 9.74 -8.03 31.59
N THR A 407 8.92 -8.92 32.14
CA THR A 407 9.38 -10.00 33.02
C THR A 407 9.40 -11.33 32.27
N PRO A 408 10.58 -11.94 32.01
CA PRO A 408 10.69 -13.27 31.42
C PRO A 408 10.08 -14.34 32.31
N THR A 409 9.54 -15.42 31.72
CA THR A 409 8.98 -16.54 32.44
C THR A 409 10.02 -17.61 32.76
N ALA A 410 11.15 -17.63 32.06
CA ALA A 410 12.26 -18.55 32.28
C ALA A 410 13.53 -17.81 32.72
N PRO A 411 13.65 -17.41 33.98
CA PRO A 411 14.74 -16.55 34.44
C PRO A 411 16.01 -17.30 34.86
N ASP A 412 16.00 -18.64 34.94
CA ASP A 412 17.12 -19.45 35.44
C ASP A 412 17.63 -20.49 34.41
N ASP A 413 18.85 -20.98 34.63
CA ASP A 413 19.52 -21.94 33.74
C ASP A 413 18.75 -23.26 33.59
N SER A 414 18.06 -23.74 34.61
CA SER A 414 17.28 -24.97 34.56
C SER A 414 16.06 -24.86 33.68
N SER A 415 15.40 -23.71 33.68
CA SER A 415 14.28 -23.37 32.77
C SER A 415 14.77 -23.24 31.32
N LEU A 416 16.00 -22.77 31.13
CA LEU A 416 16.59 -22.65 29.80
C LEU A 416 16.92 -24.02 29.21
N GLU A 417 17.47 -24.94 30.00
CA GLU A 417 17.72 -26.33 29.58
C GLU A 417 16.42 -27.04 29.18
N ALA A 418 15.35 -26.94 29.98
CA ALA A 418 14.03 -27.48 29.65
C ALA A 418 13.44 -26.88 28.37
N SER A 419 13.70 -25.61 28.12
CA SER A 419 13.27 -24.92 26.88
C SER A 419 13.98 -25.44 25.63
N LEU A 420 15.15 -26.04 25.74
CA LEU A 420 15.84 -26.68 24.60
C LEU A 420 15.22 -28.05 24.25
N GLU A 421 14.61 -28.73 25.20
CA GLU A 421 14.02 -30.07 25.00
C GLU A 421 12.64 -30.00 24.30
N GLY A 422 11.86 -28.94 24.51
CA GLY A 422 10.55 -28.82 23.92
C GLY A 422 9.74 -27.58 24.38
N PRO A 423 8.53 -27.39 23.83
CA PRO A 423 7.66 -26.31 24.26
C PRO A 423 7.23 -26.45 25.73
N PRO A 424 6.82 -25.36 26.40
CA PRO A 424 6.38 -25.39 27.81
C PRO A 424 5.02 -26.06 28.02
N GLY A 425 4.36 -26.51 26.96
CA GLY A 425 3.04 -27.13 27.00
C GLY A 425 2.43 -27.22 25.61
N SER A 426 1.14 -27.46 25.55
CA SER A 426 0.39 -27.63 24.30
C SER A 426 -0.96 -26.92 24.35
N VAL A 427 -1.46 -26.53 23.15
CA VAL A 427 -2.82 -26.01 22.96
C VAL A 427 -3.75 -27.18 22.67
N LEU A 428 -4.68 -27.47 23.59
CA LEU A 428 -5.64 -28.57 23.44
C LEU A 428 -6.79 -28.21 22.51
N ALA A 429 -7.30 -26.97 22.61
CA ALA A 429 -8.38 -26.46 21.79
C ALA A 429 -8.28 -24.94 21.70
N SER A 430 -8.74 -24.37 20.58
CA SER A 430 -8.86 -22.92 20.45
C SER A 430 -10.09 -22.53 19.66
N THR A 431 -10.70 -21.40 20.04
CA THR A 431 -11.81 -20.75 19.34
C THR A 431 -11.44 -19.31 19.02
N ILE A 432 -11.57 -18.93 17.76
CA ILE A 432 -11.12 -17.65 17.24
C ILE A 432 -12.31 -16.89 16.66
N ASP A 433 -12.61 -15.73 17.23
CA ASP A 433 -13.57 -14.76 16.70
C ASP A 433 -12.82 -13.48 16.34
N LEU A 434 -12.41 -13.38 15.07
CA LEU A 434 -11.67 -12.22 14.56
C LEU A 434 -12.52 -10.95 14.53
N ASP A 435 -13.82 -11.09 14.20
CA ASP A 435 -14.74 -9.96 14.11
C ASP A 435 -15.08 -9.40 15.51
N GLY A 436 -15.25 -10.29 16.47
CA GLY A 436 -15.45 -9.92 17.89
C GLY A 436 -14.17 -9.57 18.62
N GLY A 437 -12.99 -9.75 18.01
CA GLY A 437 -11.70 -9.51 18.64
C GLY A 437 -11.50 -10.39 19.87
N ARG A 438 -11.77 -11.70 19.76
CA ARG A 438 -11.70 -12.66 20.87
C ARG A 438 -10.97 -13.92 20.46
N PHE A 439 -10.01 -14.33 21.29
CA PHE A 439 -9.32 -15.60 21.20
C PHE A 439 -9.53 -16.36 22.53
N GLU A 440 -9.96 -17.61 22.44
CA GLU A 440 -10.06 -18.52 23.58
C GLU A 440 -9.22 -19.76 23.31
N ALA A 441 -8.51 -20.24 24.31
CA ALA A 441 -7.78 -21.49 24.22
C ALA A 441 -7.84 -22.27 25.54
N GLU A 442 -7.89 -23.58 25.42
CA GLU A 442 -7.55 -24.51 26.52
C GLU A 442 -6.11 -24.97 26.29
N VAL A 443 -5.29 -24.81 27.29
CA VAL A 443 -3.87 -25.17 27.26
C VAL A 443 -3.52 -26.11 28.37
N GLU A 444 -2.57 -27.00 28.11
CA GLU A 444 -1.94 -27.82 29.13
C GLU A 444 -0.46 -27.46 29.22
N MET A 445 -0.07 -26.91 30.34
CA MET A 445 1.27 -26.39 30.59
C MET A 445 2.07 -27.38 31.43
N ASP A 446 3.16 -27.89 30.87
CA ASP A 446 4.09 -28.79 31.57
C ASP A 446 4.98 -28.03 32.55
N ARG A 447 5.13 -26.74 32.35
CA ARG A 447 5.82 -25.75 33.19
C ARG A 447 5.27 -24.37 32.95
N GLY A 448 5.60 -23.42 33.81
CA GLY A 448 5.24 -22.01 33.59
C GLY A 448 5.80 -21.47 32.27
N GLY A 449 4.96 -20.82 31.48
CA GLY A 449 5.30 -20.29 30.16
C GLY A 449 4.41 -19.14 29.75
N VAL A 450 4.37 -18.81 28.47
CA VAL A 450 3.54 -17.77 27.90
C VAL A 450 2.63 -18.36 26.84
N VAL A 451 1.34 -18.13 26.99
CA VAL A 451 0.37 -18.35 25.91
C VAL A 451 0.34 -17.12 25.03
N THR A 452 0.58 -17.30 23.73
CA THR A 452 0.61 -16.20 22.74
C THR A 452 -0.57 -16.28 21.81
N ALA A 453 -1.07 -15.10 21.42
CA ALA A 453 -1.96 -14.97 20.26
C ALA A 453 -1.17 -14.33 19.12
N ALA A 454 -1.21 -14.94 17.94
CA ALA A 454 -0.51 -14.46 16.73
C ALA A 454 -1.19 -13.22 16.15
N THR A 455 -1.41 -12.22 16.99
CA THR A 455 -1.93 -10.90 16.69
C THR A 455 -1.01 -9.84 17.28
N ASN A 456 -1.04 -8.64 16.73
CA ASN A 456 -0.23 -7.54 17.26
C ASN A 456 -0.53 -7.26 18.72
N PHE A 457 0.52 -7.03 19.51
CA PHE A 457 0.35 -6.41 20.80
C PHE A 457 -0.34 -5.05 20.67
N HIS A 458 -1.30 -4.82 21.55
CA HIS A 458 -1.93 -3.52 21.72
C HIS A 458 -2.43 -3.41 23.18
N PRO A 459 -2.33 -2.21 23.82
CA PRO A 459 -2.70 -2.05 25.23
C PRO A 459 -4.19 -2.25 25.54
N ARG A 460 -5.01 -2.40 24.51
CA ARG A 460 -6.44 -2.69 24.66
C ARG A 460 -6.80 -4.16 24.67
N TRP A 461 -5.83 -5.03 24.52
CA TRP A 461 -6.04 -6.44 24.79
C TRP A 461 -6.08 -6.68 26.30
N GLU A 462 -7.15 -7.31 26.77
CA GLU A 462 -7.30 -7.87 28.11
C GLU A 462 -7.13 -9.37 28.01
N ALA A 463 -6.26 -9.93 28.82
CA ALA A 463 -6.11 -11.38 28.96
C ALA A 463 -6.72 -11.87 30.27
N ARG A 464 -7.31 -13.06 30.24
CA ARG A 464 -7.82 -13.77 31.41
C ARG A 464 -7.29 -15.19 31.41
N VAL A 465 -6.83 -15.63 32.56
CA VAL A 465 -6.45 -17.00 32.84
C VAL A 465 -7.42 -17.54 33.89
N ASP A 466 -8.19 -18.56 33.55
CA ASP A 466 -9.25 -19.13 34.40
C ASP A 466 -10.27 -18.12 34.93
N GLY A 467 -10.52 -17.07 34.11
CA GLY A 467 -11.45 -15.97 34.42
C GLY A 467 -10.83 -14.80 35.17
N GLU A 468 -9.64 -14.93 35.73
CA GLU A 468 -8.91 -13.82 36.37
C GLU A 468 -8.15 -12.98 35.36
N VAL A 469 -8.18 -11.65 35.49
CA VAL A 469 -7.48 -10.71 34.59
C VAL A 469 -6.00 -10.75 34.92
N VAL A 470 -5.18 -11.05 33.89
CA VAL A 470 -3.72 -11.12 33.98
C VAL A 470 -3.11 -10.08 33.03
N PRO A 471 -2.03 -9.38 33.42
CA PRO A 471 -1.36 -8.42 32.56
C PRO A 471 -0.87 -9.06 31.25
N THR A 472 -1.14 -8.41 30.14
CA THR A 472 -0.60 -8.79 28.84
C THR A 472 0.83 -8.29 28.66
N GLN A 473 1.63 -9.02 27.91
CA GLN A 473 2.98 -8.66 27.54
C GLN A 473 3.18 -8.77 26.02
N MET A 474 4.18 -8.07 25.52
CA MET A 474 4.58 -8.19 24.11
C MET A 474 5.72 -9.20 24.02
N VAL A 475 5.61 -10.13 23.08
CA VAL A 475 6.66 -11.13 22.79
C VAL A 475 7.06 -11.06 21.31
N THR A 476 8.30 -11.46 21.02
CA THR A 476 8.76 -11.52 19.62
C THR A 476 7.89 -12.46 18.78
N PRO A 477 7.63 -12.12 17.50
CA PRO A 477 8.13 -10.97 16.75
C PRO A 477 7.46 -9.60 17.09
N SER A 478 6.20 -9.57 17.51
CA SER A 478 5.44 -8.38 17.96
C SER A 478 4.07 -8.76 18.54
N PHE A 479 3.98 -9.97 19.08
CA PHE A 479 2.71 -10.60 19.40
C PHE A 479 2.27 -10.39 20.84
N LEU A 480 0.98 -10.60 21.05
CA LEU A 480 0.33 -10.58 22.33
C LEU A 480 0.64 -11.87 23.08
N GLY A 481 1.00 -11.76 24.36
CA GLY A 481 1.23 -12.89 25.25
C GLY A 481 0.67 -12.66 26.65
N VAL A 482 0.45 -13.75 27.37
CA VAL A 482 0.09 -13.76 28.80
C VAL A 482 0.83 -14.89 29.50
N ALA A 483 1.38 -14.60 30.67
CA ALA A 483 2.04 -15.64 31.50
C ALA A 483 1.01 -16.60 32.08
N VAL A 484 1.29 -17.92 31.99
CA VAL A 484 0.43 -18.99 32.47
C VAL A 484 1.27 -19.96 33.27
N PRO A 485 0.86 -20.34 34.49
CA PRO A 485 1.59 -21.31 35.32
C PRO A 485 1.48 -22.75 34.78
N GLU A 486 2.15 -23.71 35.41
CA GLU A 486 1.99 -25.13 35.14
C GLU A 486 0.57 -25.61 35.43
N GLY A 487 0.04 -26.51 34.61
CA GLY A 487 -1.28 -27.11 34.74
C GLY A 487 -2.19 -26.86 33.53
N ARG A 488 -3.45 -27.25 33.67
CA ARG A 488 -4.49 -27.02 32.63
C ARG A 488 -5.23 -25.74 32.91
N HIS A 489 -5.22 -24.85 31.91
CA HIS A 489 -5.79 -23.51 32.02
C HIS A 489 -6.67 -23.16 30.84
N ARG A 490 -7.67 -22.28 31.08
CA ARG A 490 -8.42 -21.63 30.07
C ARG A 490 -7.92 -20.17 29.92
N VAL A 491 -7.42 -19.84 28.74
CA VAL A 491 -6.90 -18.52 28.42
C VAL A 491 -7.85 -17.82 27.46
N GLU A 492 -8.18 -16.57 27.76
CA GLU A 492 -9.03 -15.72 26.94
C GLU A 492 -8.33 -14.39 26.68
N PHE A 493 -8.28 -13.95 25.42
CA PHE A 493 -7.89 -12.59 25.02
C PHE A 493 -9.09 -11.88 24.42
N VAL A 494 -9.37 -10.66 24.90
CA VAL A 494 -10.49 -9.83 24.41
C VAL A 494 -9.99 -8.44 24.09
N TYR A 495 -10.20 -7.99 22.86
CA TYR A 495 -9.90 -6.62 22.46
C TYR A 495 -10.97 -5.67 22.95
N ARG A 496 -10.60 -4.68 23.76
CA ARG A 496 -11.53 -3.71 24.34
C ARG A 496 -11.59 -2.46 23.50
N ALA A 497 -12.80 -2.04 23.12
CA ALA A 497 -13.00 -0.77 22.44
C ALA A 497 -12.54 0.41 23.32
N TYR A 498 -12.26 1.54 22.68
CA TYR A 498 -11.91 2.77 23.42
C TYR A 498 -13.04 3.18 24.38
N PRO A 499 -12.79 3.29 25.70
CA PRO A 499 -13.85 3.39 26.71
C PRO A 499 -14.70 4.64 26.59
N LEU A 500 -14.12 5.75 26.10
CA LEU A 500 -14.80 7.03 25.94
C LEU A 500 -15.31 7.29 24.52
N TYR A 501 -15.40 6.25 23.67
CA TYR A 501 -15.78 6.40 22.25
C TYR A 501 -17.12 7.11 22.08
N TRP A 502 -18.16 6.70 22.84
CA TRP A 502 -19.49 7.29 22.77
C TRP A 502 -19.55 8.75 23.23
N TRP A 503 -18.71 9.14 24.18
CA TRP A 503 -18.58 10.52 24.59
C TRP A 503 -18.03 11.41 23.48
N TRP A 504 -17.05 10.94 22.74
CA TRP A 504 -16.49 11.67 21.60
C TRP A 504 -17.47 11.75 20.44
N LEU A 505 -18.30 10.74 20.20
CA LEU A 505 -19.41 10.81 19.25
C LEU A 505 -20.46 11.84 19.69
N LEU A 506 -20.78 11.91 20.96
CA LEU A 506 -21.70 12.95 21.50
C LEU A 506 -21.10 14.35 21.32
N VAL A 507 -19.81 14.55 21.61
CA VAL A 507 -19.10 15.82 21.36
C VAL A 507 -19.17 16.19 19.87
N ALA A 508 -18.98 15.23 18.98
CA ALA A 508 -19.09 15.44 17.53
C ALA A 508 -20.51 15.87 17.13
N ALA A 509 -21.53 15.22 17.66
CA ALA A 509 -22.92 15.56 17.40
C ALA A 509 -23.28 16.99 17.92
N ILE A 510 -22.85 17.35 19.12
CA ILE A 510 -23.02 18.69 19.69
C ILE A 510 -22.29 19.74 18.83
N ALA A 511 -21.05 19.48 18.41
CA ALA A 511 -20.30 20.40 17.56
C ALA A 511 -20.99 20.61 16.21
N LEU A 512 -21.50 19.54 15.60
CA LEU A 512 -22.27 19.60 14.36
C LEU A 512 -23.54 20.44 14.53
N ALA A 513 -24.30 20.21 15.59
CA ALA A 513 -25.50 20.97 15.91
C ALA A 513 -25.19 22.47 16.15
N ALA A 514 -24.12 22.76 16.89
CA ALA A 514 -23.66 24.11 17.15
C ALA A 514 -23.27 24.85 15.85
N LEU A 515 -22.49 24.20 14.98
CA LEU A 515 -22.14 24.76 13.68
C LEU A 515 -23.35 24.95 12.75
N TYR A 516 -24.34 24.06 12.84
CA TYR A 516 -25.55 24.16 12.04
C TYR A 516 -26.44 25.34 12.50
N TRP A 517 -26.56 25.62 13.82
CA TRP A 517 -27.43 26.66 14.35
C TRP A 517 -26.72 28.02 14.50
N TRP A 518 -25.41 28.08 14.55
CA TRP A 518 -24.64 29.31 14.70
C TRP A 518 -24.99 30.41 13.67
N PRO A 519 -25.11 30.15 12.34
CA PRO A 519 -25.49 31.17 11.38
C PRO A 519 -26.89 31.68 11.53
N ARG A 520 -27.82 30.87 12.04
CA ARG A 520 -29.25 31.22 12.15
C ARG A 520 -29.53 32.29 13.18
N ARG A 521 -28.77 32.28 14.27
CA ARG A 521 -28.95 33.29 15.36
C ARG A 521 -28.46 34.69 14.94
N ARG A 522 -27.68 34.85 13.90
CA ARG A 522 -27.10 36.11 13.43
C ARG A 522 -27.77 36.71 12.20
N GLY A 523 -28.87 36.16 11.70
CA GLY A 523 -29.71 36.76 10.66
C GLY A 523 -29.06 37.01 9.28
N THR A 524 -27.87 36.50 9.03
CA THR A 524 -27.09 36.79 7.82
C THR A 524 -26.75 35.52 7.05
N GLY A 525 -27.68 34.94 6.34
CA GLY A 525 -27.41 33.82 5.47
C GLY A 525 -28.42 33.63 4.35
N PRO A 526 -28.00 33.46 3.08
CA PRO A 526 -28.91 33.13 2.01
C PRO A 526 -29.55 31.76 2.20
N SER A 527 -30.84 31.70 1.94
CA SER A 527 -31.76 30.59 2.24
C SER A 527 -31.56 29.29 1.43
N HIS A 528 -30.50 29.19 0.55
CA HIS A 528 -30.40 28.12 -0.44
C HIS A 528 -29.47 26.93 -0.09
N VAL A 529 -28.81 26.94 1.07
CA VAL A 529 -27.91 25.85 1.49
C VAL A 529 -28.62 24.79 2.36
N ARG A 530 -29.89 24.91 2.56
CA ARG A 530 -30.67 24.22 3.59
C ARG A 530 -30.90 22.71 3.43
N PRO A 531 -31.08 22.10 2.25
CA PRO A 531 -31.37 20.67 2.19
C PRO A 531 -30.14 19.78 2.12
N ALA A 532 -29.04 20.25 1.51
CA ALA A 532 -27.87 19.40 1.28
C ALA A 532 -27.09 19.05 2.58
N VAL A 533 -27.00 20.01 3.52
CA VAL A 533 -26.28 19.79 4.81
C VAL A 533 -27.05 18.84 5.72
N VAL A 534 -28.38 18.91 5.71
CA VAL A 534 -29.25 18.01 6.49
C VAL A 534 -29.23 16.60 5.91
N ALA A 535 -29.27 16.48 4.58
CA ALA A 535 -29.17 15.19 3.89
C ALA A 535 -27.79 14.52 4.11
N SER A 536 -26.71 15.30 4.09
CA SER A 536 -25.36 14.78 4.36
C SER A 536 -25.19 14.37 5.84
N ALA A 537 -25.77 15.13 6.79
CA ALA A 537 -25.70 14.79 8.21
C ALA A 537 -26.55 13.55 8.55
N LEU A 538 -27.72 13.41 7.92
CA LEU A 538 -28.57 12.22 8.07
C LEU A 538 -27.96 10.99 7.38
N ALA A 539 -27.29 11.14 6.23
CA ALA A 539 -26.60 10.07 5.55
C ALA A 539 -25.37 9.57 6.33
N VAL A 540 -24.63 10.47 6.98
CA VAL A 540 -23.49 10.09 7.85
C VAL A 540 -23.99 9.43 9.14
N GLY A 541 -25.10 9.91 9.71
CA GLY A 541 -25.72 9.31 10.89
C GLY A 541 -26.31 7.92 10.60
N SER A 542 -26.90 7.71 9.43
CA SER A 542 -27.47 6.41 9.03
C SER A 542 -26.39 5.39 8.63
N LEU A 543 -25.26 5.82 8.04
CA LEU A 543 -24.11 4.96 7.77
C LEU A 543 -23.39 4.54 9.05
N GLY A 544 -23.30 5.41 10.05
CA GLY A 544 -22.74 5.08 11.38
C GLY A 544 -23.59 4.08 12.17
N LEU A 545 -24.90 4.12 12.02
CA LEU A 545 -25.83 3.18 12.66
C LEU A 545 -25.95 1.85 11.90
N ALA A 546 -25.76 1.85 10.58
CA ALA A 546 -25.79 0.62 9.77
C ALA A 546 -24.50 -0.22 9.91
N GLY A 547 -23.36 0.40 10.25
CA GLY A 547 -22.11 -0.30 10.50
C GLY A 547 -22.05 -1.09 11.82
N CYS A 548 -23.02 -0.86 12.74
CA CYS A 548 -23.11 -1.55 14.03
C CYS A 548 -24.10 -2.73 14.04
N ALA A 549 -24.85 -2.95 12.94
CA ALA A 549 -25.73 -4.10 12.80
C ALA A 549 -25.08 -5.07 11.79
N GLY A 550 -24.44 -6.12 12.30
CA GLY A 550 -23.90 -7.19 11.48
C GLY A 550 -24.96 -7.77 10.56
N GLY A 551 -24.86 -7.46 9.27
CA GLY A 551 -25.71 -8.01 8.22
C GLY A 551 -25.01 -9.14 7.48
N PRO A 552 -25.75 -10.16 7.03
CA PRO A 552 -25.20 -11.35 6.36
C PRO A 552 -24.62 -11.00 4.99
N GLY A 553 -23.57 -11.73 4.63
CA GLY A 553 -22.77 -11.55 3.42
C GLY A 553 -23.56 -11.33 2.12
N HIS A 554 -23.18 -10.28 1.42
CA HIS A 554 -23.69 -9.99 0.09
C HIS A 554 -23.08 -10.93 -0.94
N ARG A 555 -23.89 -11.83 -1.48
CA ARG A 555 -23.60 -12.50 -2.74
C ARG A 555 -23.67 -11.45 -3.87
N VAL A 556 -22.54 -11.23 -4.52
CA VAL A 556 -22.49 -10.39 -5.74
C VAL A 556 -23.28 -11.08 -6.85
N ALA A 557 -24.34 -10.45 -7.32
CA ALA A 557 -25.14 -10.95 -8.44
C ALA A 557 -24.33 -10.86 -9.76
N ARG A 558 -24.22 -11.98 -10.47
CA ARG A 558 -23.56 -12.07 -11.78
C ARG A 558 -24.39 -11.37 -12.85
N ALA A 559 -23.79 -10.40 -13.54
CA ALA A 559 -24.33 -9.83 -14.77
C ALA A 559 -23.77 -10.59 -16.00
N PRO A 560 -24.53 -10.80 -17.08
CA PRO A 560 -24.07 -11.54 -18.27
C PRO A 560 -23.12 -10.69 -19.12
N VAL A 561 -22.00 -11.26 -19.54
CA VAL A 561 -20.95 -10.62 -20.33
C VAL A 561 -21.01 -11.08 -21.79
N ALA A 562 -20.99 -10.11 -22.71
CA ALA A 562 -20.87 -10.33 -24.13
C ALA A 562 -19.39 -10.57 -24.54
N ARG A 563 -19.18 -11.55 -25.44
CA ARG A 563 -17.84 -11.93 -25.94
C ARG A 563 -17.30 -10.86 -26.91
N THR A 564 -16.06 -10.44 -26.72
CA THR A 564 -15.28 -9.75 -27.75
C THR A 564 -13.79 -10.14 -27.69
N THR A 565 -13.21 -10.26 -28.85
CA THR A 565 -11.94 -10.84 -29.25
C THR A 565 -10.67 -10.15 -28.70
N GLN A 566 -9.66 -10.97 -28.48
CA GLN A 566 -8.29 -10.73 -28.01
C GLN A 566 -7.50 -9.72 -28.89
N ARG A 567 -6.80 -8.78 -28.25
CA ARG A 567 -5.69 -8.02 -28.82
C ARG A 567 -4.61 -7.71 -27.76
N SER A 568 -3.37 -7.80 -28.18
CA SER A 568 -2.11 -7.76 -27.41
C SER A 568 -1.88 -6.52 -26.52
N LEU A 569 -1.20 -6.72 -25.39
CA LEU A 569 -0.78 -5.73 -24.37
C LEU A 569 0.23 -4.70 -24.90
N SER A 570 0.13 -3.44 -24.44
CA SER A 570 0.97 -2.32 -24.88
C SER A 570 2.28 -2.21 -24.06
N GLU A 571 3.34 -1.74 -24.74
CA GLU A 571 4.72 -1.55 -24.29
C GLU A 571 4.90 -0.75 -22.97
N ALA A 572 4.00 0.18 -22.67
CA ALA A 572 4.11 1.04 -21.49
C ALA A 572 3.91 0.31 -20.15
N THR A 573 3.11 -0.75 -20.12
CA THR A 573 2.81 -1.54 -18.90
C THR A 573 3.98 -2.46 -18.54
N ARG A 574 4.71 -2.93 -19.55
CA ARG A 574 5.89 -3.78 -19.41
C ARG A 574 7.09 -3.04 -18.80
N SER A 575 7.28 -1.77 -19.17
CA SER A 575 8.39 -0.94 -18.70
C SER A 575 8.33 -0.59 -17.21
N THR A 576 7.14 -0.53 -16.60
CA THR A 576 6.97 -0.13 -15.20
C THR A 576 7.22 -1.28 -14.22
N LEU A 577 7.04 -2.53 -14.67
CA LEU A 577 7.29 -3.74 -13.87
C LEU A 577 8.78 -4.09 -13.74
N MET A 578 9.63 -3.57 -14.64
CA MET A 578 11.04 -3.96 -14.76
C MET A 578 12.04 -2.97 -14.12
N THR A 579 11.60 -1.91 -13.45
CA THR A 579 12.48 -0.81 -12.98
C THR A 579 12.64 -0.71 -11.47
N GLY A 580 12.75 -1.79 -10.72
CA GLY A 580 12.68 -1.61 -9.29
C GLY A 580 13.40 -2.49 -8.31
N PHE A 581 14.56 -3.09 -8.61
CA PHE A 581 15.31 -3.80 -7.55
C PHE A 581 16.84 -3.66 -7.71
N ASP A 582 17.47 -3.25 -6.61
CA ASP A 582 18.93 -3.21 -6.43
C ASP A 582 19.39 -4.59 -5.93
N LEU A 583 20.20 -5.28 -6.73
CA LEU A 583 20.39 -6.74 -6.67
C LEU A 583 21.70 -7.18 -6.01
N ASN A 584 22.37 -6.33 -5.24
CA ASN A 584 23.65 -6.70 -4.64
C ASN A 584 23.61 -7.85 -3.61
N ASP A 585 22.41 -8.25 -3.15
CA ASP A 585 22.24 -9.34 -2.17
C ASP A 585 21.46 -10.56 -2.71
N THR A 586 20.97 -10.53 -3.94
CA THR A 586 19.91 -11.45 -4.36
C THR A 586 20.38 -12.59 -5.28
N LEU A 587 21.51 -12.47 -5.96
CA LEU A 587 21.98 -13.55 -6.85
C LEU A 587 22.24 -14.85 -6.07
N GLY A 588 22.80 -14.76 -4.88
CA GLY A 588 23.03 -15.91 -4.00
C GLY A 588 21.75 -16.62 -3.56
N SER A 589 20.65 -15.88 -3.39
CA SER A 589 19.35 -16.47 -2.99
C SER A 589 18.61 -17.18 -4.13
N LEU A 590 19.10 -17.04 -5.37
CA LEU A 590 18.51 -17.63 -6.58
C LEU A 590 19.23 -18.88 -7.03
N LEU A 591 20.42 -19.11 -6.52
CA LEU A 591 21.13 -20.34 -6.78
C LEU A 591 20.36 -21.49 -6.16
N ALA A 592 20.11 -22.53 -6.93
CA ALA A 592 19.48 -23.73 -6.40
C ALA A 592 20.42 -24.35 -5.36
N ALA A 593 19.92 -24.59 -4.15
CA ALA A 593 20.73 -25.12 -3.04
C ALA A 593 21.22 -26.56 -3.26
N ASP A 594 20.64 -27.28 -4.23
CA ASP A 594 20.85 -28.70 -4.45
C ASP A 594 21.48 -29.07 -5.79
N ARG A 595 21.69 -28.09 -6.69
CA ARG A 595 22.20 -28.33 -8.04
C ARG A 595 22.87 -27.08 -8.62
N PRO A 596 23.78 -27.22 -9.62
CA PRO A 596 24.36 -26.12 -10.34
C PRO A 596 23.28 -25.21 -10.99
N THR A 597 23.60 -23.93 -11.15
CA THR A 597 22.77 -22.96 -11.85
C THR A 597 23.46 -22.45 -13.10
N VAL A 598 22.76 -22.50 -14.22
CA VAL A 598 23.26 -21.96 -15.50
C VAL A 598 22.57 -20.62 -15.73
N LEU A 599 23.36 -19.58 -15.92
CA LEU A 599 22.88 -18.24 -16.26
C LEU A 599 23.04 -18.02 -17.77
N LEU A 600 22.00 -17.56 -18.43
CA LEU A 600 22.08 -16.91 -19.73
C LEU A 600 22.04 -15.39 -19.49
N VAL A 601 23.21 -14.74 -19.55
CA VAL A 601 23.36 -13.30 -19.34
C VAL A 601 23.29 -12.59 -20.69
N THR A 602 22.39 -11.64 -20.88
CA THR A 602 22.11 -11.01 -22.17
C THR A 602 22.08 -9.50 -22.11
N ARG A 603 22.45 -8.83 -23.21
CA ARG A 603 22.13 -7.41 -23.45
C ARG A 603 20.84 -7.27 -24.26
N GLN A 604 20.25 -6.08 -24.20
CA GLN A 604 19.06 -5.76 -24.98
C GLN A 604 19.36 -5.84 -26.49
N GLY A 605 18.51 -6.55 -27.24
CA GLY A 605 18.63 -6.69 -28.69
C GLY A 605 19.37 -7.94 -29.16
N CYS A 606 19.62 -8.92 -28.29
CA CYS A 606 20.28 -10.18 -28.66
C CYS A 606 19.36 -11.06 -29.52
N ALA A 607 19.67 -11.19 -30.81
CA ALA A 607 18.83 -11.92 -31.77
C ALA A 607 18.90 -13.46 -31.63
N SER A 608 20.02 -14.00 -31.10
CA SER A 608 20.24 -15.44 -30.93
C SER A 608 19.86 -15.98 -29.55
N CYS A 609 19.53 -15.10 -28.61
CA CYS A 609 19.31 -15.48 -27.21
C CYS A 609 18.04 -16.33 -27.00
N GLU A 610 16.97 -16.12 -27.76
CA GLU A 610 15.76 -16.93 -27.67
C GLU A 610 16.02 -18.39 -28.06
N ALA A 611 16.74 -18.61 -29.14
CA ALA A 611 17.14 -19.97 -29.59
C ALA A 611 18.05 -20.65 -28.57
N ALA A 612 19.00 -19.92 -27.98
CA ALA A 612 19.90 -20.43 -26.96
C ALA A 612 19.16 -20.78 -25.67
N LEU A 613 18.23 -19.92 -25.24
CA LEU A 613 17.38 -20.14 -24.07
C LEU A 613 16.55 -21.43 -24.20
N LEU A 614 15.91 -21.62 -25.35
CA LEU A 614 15.09 -22.80 -25.61
C LEU A 614 15.94 -24.07 -25.66
N SER A 615 17.15 -24.00 -26.27
CA SER A 615 18.08 -25.12 -26.33
C SER A 615 18.64 -25.51 -24.96
N LEU A 616 19.02 -24.53 -24.13
CA LEU A 616 19.48 -24.77 -22.75
C LEU A 616 18.35 -25.37 -21.90
N ARG A 617 17.10 -24.90 -22.08
CA ARG A 617 15.96 -25.41 -21.34
C ARG A 617 15.59 -26.84 -21.74
N GLU A 618 15.59 -27.18 -23.03
CA GLU A 618 15.26 -28.52 -23.50
C GLU A 618 16.22 -29.55 -22.86
N ARG A 619 17.49 -29.24 -22.79
CA ARG A 619 18.48 -30.10 -22.10
C ARG A 619 18.32 -30.14 -20.58
N ALA A 620 17.94 -29.02 -19.93
CA ALA A 620 17.64 -28.99 -18.51
C ALA A 620 16.39 -29.83 -18.15
N PHE A 621 15.47 -30.02 -19.11
CA PHE A 621 14.28 -30.84 -18.93
C PHE A 621 14.55 -32.34 -19.11
N ASP A 622 15.40 -32.69 -20.08
CA ASP A 622 15.76 -34.07 -20.39
C ASP A 622 16.76 -34.68 -19.40
N ALA A 623 17.60 -33.83 -18.81
CA ALA A 623 18.57 -34.21 -17.78
C ALA A 623 18.59 -33.08 -16.70
N PRO A 624 17.79 -33.18 -15.61
CA PRO A 624 17.62 -32.09 -14.65
C PRO A 624 18.85 -31.91 -13.74
N ASN A 625 20.02 -31.74 -14.34
CA ASN A 625 21.28 -31.60 -13.63
C ASN A 625 21.60 -30.15 -13.22
N TYR A 626 20.85 -29.18 -13.73
CA TYR A 626 21.04 -27.75 -13.40
C TYR A 626 19.71 -26.96 -13.42
N SER A 627 19.72 -25.80 -12.78
CA SER A 627 18.66 -24.80 -12.88
C SER A 627 19.04 -23.75 -13.92
N LEU A 628 18.10 -23.26 -14.72
CA LEU A 628 18.33 -22.23 -15.73
C LEU A 628 17.76 -20.88 -15.27
N LEU A 629 18.56 -19.83 -15.42
CA LEU A 629 18.20 -18.46 -15.08
C LEU A 629 18.57 -17.52 -16.22
N LEU A 630 17.63 -16.70 -16.69
CA LEU A 630 17.88 -15.66 -17.67
C LEU A 630 18.15 -14.32 -16.98
N VAL A 631 19.25 -13.66 -17.32
CA VAL A 631 19.68 -12.41 -16.71
C VAL A 631 19.89 -11.34 -17.76
N GLY A 632 19.13 -10.24 -17.68
CA GLY A 632 19.30 -9.06 -18.55
C GLY A 632 20.20 -7.99 -17.94
N VAL A 633 21.11 -7.40 -18.72
CA VAL A 633 22.05 -6.37 -18.29
C VAL A 633 22.02 -5.18 -19.25
N PRO A 634 21.75 -3.94 -18.79
CA PRO A 634 21.13 -3.54 -17.51
C PRO A 634 19.61 -3.76 -17.51
N ARG A 635 19.06 -4.20 -18.64
CA ARG A 635 17.64 -4.50 -18.84
C ARG A 635 17.49 -5.72 -19.72
N LEU A 636 16.43 -6.49 -19.50
CA LEU A 636 16.08 -7.59 -20.36
C LEU A 636 15.19 -7.13 -21.52
N ASP A 637 15.38 -7.75 -22.68
CA ASP A 637 14.46 -7.59 -23.81
C ASP A 637 13.08 -8.18 -23.45
N SER A 638 12.00 -7.45 -23.77
CA SER A 638 10.64 -7.88 -23.38
C SER A 638 10.22 -9.18 -24.05
N ASP A 639 10.61 -9.38 -25.30
CA ASP A 639 10.20 -10.56 -26.08
C ASP A 639 10.94 -11.79 -25.59
N LEU A 640 12.23 -11.63 -25.25
CA LEU A 640 13.05 -12.67 -24.65
C LEU A 640 12.59 -13.02 -23.22
N ALA A 641 12.18 -12.03 -22.43
CA ALA A 641 11.60 -12.25 -21.11
C ALA A 641 10.29 -13.04 -21.20
N ASP A 642 9.42 -12.70 -22.15
CA ASP A 642 8.16 -13.41 -22.37
C ASP A 642 8.39 -14.85 -22.83
N ALA A 643 9.40 -15.09 -23.69
CA ALA A 643 9.79 -16.43 -24.13
C ALA A 643 10.36 -17.27 -22.96
N ALA A 644 11.19 -16.66 -22.10
CA ALA A 644 11.73 -17.33 -20.91
C ALA A 644 10.63 -17.70 -19.91
N ILE A 645 9.72 -16.79 -19.61
CA ILE A 645 8.59 -17.03 -18.72
C ILE A 645 7.66 -18.10 -19.26
N ALA A 646 7.35 -18.05 -20.57
CA ALA A 646 6.56 -19.08 -21.25
C ALA A 646 7.25 -20.44 -21.20
N ALA A 647 8.58 -20.42 -21.22
CA ALA A 647 9.42 -21.59 -21.09
C ALA A 647 9.61 -22.05 -19.63
N GLY A 648 9.08 -21.36 -18.62
CA GLY A 648 9.22 -21.70 -17.19
C GLY A 648 10.64 -21.43 -16.65
N VAL A 649 11.37 -20.53 -17.26
CA VAL A 649 12.72 -20.10 -16.86
C VAL A 649 12.60 -18.83 -16.00
N SER A 650 13.27 -18.78 -14.87
CA SER A 650 13.33 -17.59 -14.02
C SER A 650 14.07 -16.45 -14.72
N VAL A 651 13.62 -15.22 -14.53
CA VAL A 651 14.09 -14.05 -15.28
C VAL A 651 14.57 -12.96 -14.31
N TYR A 652 15.70 -12.36 -14.63
CA TYR A 652 16.33 -11.31 -13.84
C TYR A 652 16.83 -10.15 -14.68
N ALA A 653 16.92 -8.95 -14.10
CA ALA A 653 17.61 -7.81 -14.69
C ALA A 653 18.52 -7.16 -13.64
N THR A 654 19.77 -6.91 -13.99
CA THR A 654 20.75 -6.29 -13.09
C THR A 654 21.78 -5.47 -13.85
N SER A 655 22.33 -4.45 -13.19
CA SER A 655 23.50 -3.72 -13.69
C SER A 655 24.82 -4.15 -13.03
N SER A 656 24.74 -5.02 -12.02
CA SER A 656 25.92 -5.37 -11.19
C SER A 656 26.85 -6.40 -11.81
N ILE A 657 26.45 -7.08 -12.88
CA ILE A 657 27.25 -8.10 -13.57
C ILE A 657 27.60 -7.75 -15.02
N ASP A 658 27.57 -6.45 -15.33
CA ASP A 658 27.95 -5.96 -16.68
C ASP A 658 29.39 -6.34 -17.07
N GLU A 659 30.22 -6.59 -16.06
CA GLU A 659 31.62 -7.09 -16.26
C GLU A 659 31.71 -8.51 -16.85
N LEU A 660 30.67 -9.32 -16.72
CA LEU A 660 30.59 -10.65 -17.33
C LEU A 660 30.40 -10.59 -18.84
N LEU A 661 29.87 -9.49 -19.35
CA LEU A 661 29.75 -9.23 -20.78
C LEU A 661 30.98 -8.43 -21.23
N ALA A 662 31.97 -9.09 -21.82
CA ALA A 662 33.10 -8.40 -22.41
C ALA A 662 32.62 -7.39 -23.47
N THR A 663 33.47 -6.40 -23.78
CA THR A 663 33.17 -5.37 -24.76
C THR A 663 32.94 -5.99 -26.14
N GLY A 664 31.71 -6.17 -26.54
CA GLY A 664 31.32 -6.73 -27.84
C GLY A 664 30.38 -7.93 -27.77
N ASP A 665 30.30 -8.61 -26.64
CA ASP A 665 29.42 -9.78 -26.50
C ASP A 665 27.95 -9.39 -26.36
N GLU A 666 27.07 -10.05 -27.12
CA GLU A 666 25.63 -9.89 -27.02
C GLU A 666 25.07 -10.67 -25.85
N ALA A 667 25.63 -11.83 -25.55
CA ALA A 667 25.26 -12.70 -24.45
C ALA A 667 26.40 -13.67 -24.05
N VAL A 668 26.33 -14.15 -22.79
CA VAL A 668 27.28 -15.10 -22.20
C VAL A 668 26.49 -16.17 -21.42
N VAL A 669 26.92 -17.42 -21.54
CA VAL A 669 26.45 -18.52 -20.68
C VAL A 669 27.44 -18.70 -19.54
N VAL A 670 26.93 -18.73 -18.29
CA VAL A 670 27.74 -18.90 -17.07
C VAL A 670 27.17 -20.06 -16.27
N ALA A 671 28.03 -21.04 -15.94
CA ALA A 671 27.64 -22.11 -15.03
C ALA A 671 28.21 -21.86 -13.63
N LEU A 672 27.37 -22.03 -12.61
CA LEU A 672 27.69 -21.79 -11.20
C LEU A 672 27.44 -23.05 -10.37
N THR A 673 28.28 -23.29 -9.38
CA THR A 673 28.05 -24.27 -8.31
C THR A 673 26.90 -23.80 -7.40
N PRO A 674 26.30 -24.68 -6.57
CA PRO A 674 25.26 -24.29 -5.62
C PRO A 674 25.69 -23.22 -4.60
N ASP A 675 26.97 -23.12 -4.32
CA ASP A 675 27.58 -22.12 -3.43
C ASP A 675 28.05 -20.85 -4.15
N GLY A 676 27.78 -20.73 -5.47
CA GLY A 676 28.05 -19.54 -6.27
C GLY A 676 29.44 -19.48 -6.93
N GLY A 677 30.23 -20.55 -6.83
CA GLY A 677 31.52 -20.66 -7.57
C GLY A 677 31.31 -20.77 -9.07
N VAL A 678 32.15 -20.14 -9.89
CA VAL A 678 32.07 -20.19 -11.36
C VAL A 678 32.69 -21.50 -11.86
N LEU A 679 31.89 -22.34 -12.51
CA LEU A 679 32.32 -23.58 -13.17
C LEU A 679 32.84 -23.29 -14.58
N GLY A 680 32.23 -22.36 -15.30
CA GLY A 680 32.64 -21.98 -16.65
C GLY A 680 31.89 -20.77 -17.16
N THR A 681 32.45 -20.08 -18.15
CA THR A 681 31.87 -18.91 -18.81
C THR A 681 32.19 -18.97 -20.30
N TRP A 682 31.14 -18.89 -21.13
CA TRP A 682 31.27 -19.00 -22.60
C TRP A 682 30.50 -17.85 -23.27
N PRO A 683 31.13 -17.07 -24.17
CA PRO A 683 30.40 -16.21 -25.09
C PRO A 683 29.39 -17.04 -25.89
N LEU A 684 28.19 -16.48 -26.17
CA LEU A 684 27.11 -17.26 -26.78
C LEU A 684 27.43 -17.76 -28.19
N ASP A 685 28.25 -17.04 -28.93
CA ASP A 685 28.71 -17.39 -30.27
C ASP A 685 29.79 -18.50 -30.30
N GLU A 686 30.48 -18.72 -29.18
CA GLU A 686 31.47 -19.79 -28.96
C GLU A 686 30.91 -20.93 -28.08
N PHE A 687 29.66 -20.85 -27.63
CA PHE A 687 29.09 -21.79 -26.67
C PHE A 687 28.79 -23.15 -27.29
N ASP A 688 29.35 -24.21 -26.70
CA ASP A 688 29.01 -25.59 -27.00
C ASP A 688 28.39 -26.28 -25.78
N HIS A 689 27.33 -27.05 -26.02
CA HIS A 689 26.64 -27.82 -24.98
C HIS A 689 27.50 -28.93 -24.36
N ASP A 690 28.48 -29.44 -25.09
CA ASP A 690 29.39 -30.47 -24.58
C ASP A 690 30.39 -29.88 -23.57
N ASP A 691 30.77 -28.62 -23.74
CA ASP A 691 31.61 -27.89 -22.78
C ASP A 691 30.82 -27.66 -21.47
N LEU A 692 29.54 -27.27 -21.56
CA LEU A 692 28.69 -27.14 -20.40
C LEU A 692 28.50 -28.48 -19.68
N ALA A 693 28.24 -29.57 -20.42
CA ALA A 693 28.08 -30.90 -19.84
C ALA A 693 29.33 -31.36 -19.10
N SER A 694 30.53 -31.05 -19.66
CA SER A 694 31.82 -31.35 -19.04
C SER A 694 32.00 -30.54 -17.74
N ALA A 695 31.71 -29.25 -17.75
CA ALA A 695 31.81 -28.36 -16.57
C ALA A 695 30.83 -28.73 -15.45
N LEU A 696 29.68 -29.30 -15.78
CA LEU A 696 28.68 -29.76 -14.81
C LEU A 696 28.95 -31.17 -14.26
N ALA A 697 29.89 -31.92 -14.88
CA ALA A 697 30.26 -33.26 -14.46
C ALA A 697 31.43 -33.28 -13.46
N ASP A 698 32.26 -32.23 -13.47
CA ASP A 698 33.33 -31.98 -12.50
C ASP A 698 32.81 -31.35 -11.20
#